data_f24c6d6131ba702b53d18d981113dc71
#
_entry.id   f24c6d6131ba702b53d18d981113dc71
#
_cell.length_a   1.000
_cell.length_b   1.000
_cell.length_c   1.000
_cell.angle_alpha   90.00
_cell.angle_beta   90.00
_cell.angle_gamma   90.00
#
_symmetry.space_group_name_H-M   'P 1'
#
loop_
_entity.id
_entity.type
_entity.pdbx_description
1 polymer ?
#
loop_
_entity_poly.entity_id
_entity_poly.type
_entity_poly.pdbx_seq_one_letter_code
_entity_poly.pdbx_strand_id
1 'polypeptide(L)'
;MYIARFRSSDLKKQMLKEHIVNVSIIAETFAKKVHLEKTMKLAGYLHDMGKYADGFQNYIWSEAERAERNLEEYLGQRRFSDFDHGVYGAKCIYERFHHGSVIQKITTEILTLAAAYHHGRLPDCEDENGKIPILKRLEKVDETELRQTVDRLYQEIIDEKELEELFQQSCLEIETFCEENPEKADKKFTGNLLVKLIYSMLIDADRLDAMCFELGEPWKNYVKTADEVEKIWDVYQQKFEKHMIELNQNAQTGITEKQRKVNQVRREISEECLKKADSPTGIYRLNVPTGGGKTFSSMRFAIEHNRIHKKERIIYVIPYTSIIEQNADVIRNAMGAGCDLLEYHSNVMDDDKPEISGKHQGYWDSKSEFYELCTQRWDNDIIFTTIVQFLNTFYGKSTQDTRRLHHLMNATIIFDEVQSVPVKCMYLFNSAVNFLCYQGNSTIVLSTATQLDMEKMKHPIFVDEKNAEIIEEAKMDYSVLKRTELKDCIKTCPYNMEDMEDFILKKKAEVKSLLVVVNKVRTANELYENLRNRTDAKVILLTSRFCPANKRDILEKLYTALRKKEDIICISTSIIEAGIDISFEAAIRNLTKLDSIIQTAGRVNRNGEWEKGYCYVVNLDEGSYKNMLEVDIGGKHSNLEIFCDYGEEEADSQEAVGEYFQRYFEDGEIRRQLVYPLEHKKQNIYKLLSVNPDNQRASNSREKDRQWELMIHFREASDNFAVIEQDTKTVVVPYKSGIKIMEEIEAVNVYTSLEEKRALLARVKDYTVNLYQYQLKQLEEEGAVQKNEYLGVWTLGSGYYDGERGVMQQSTAEEFML
;
A
#
# COMPACT_ATOMS: atom_id res chain seq x y z
N MET A 1 -11.40 8.62 -42.66
CA MET A 1 -11.93 9.03 -41.34
C MET A 1 -11.79 7.83 -40.40
N TYR A 2 -10.91 7.92 -39.41
CA TYR A 2 -10.60 6.83 -38.51
C TYR A 2 -11.16 7.15 -37.11
N ILE A 3 -11.83 6.20 -36.45
CA ILE A 3 -12.41 6.34 -35.15
C ILE A 3 -11.63 5.49 -34.10
N ALA A 4 -11.49 6.04 -32.89
CA ALA A 4 -10.86 5.33 -31.77
C ALA A 4 -11.90 4.52 -31.01
N ARG A 5 -13.06 5.12 -30.75
CA ARG A 5 -14.19 4.56 -30.00
C ARG A 5 -15.47 5.34 -30.26
N PHE A 6 -16.59 4.84 -29.78
CA PHE A 6 -17.84 5.60 -29.71
C PHE A 6 -18.40 5.59 -28.28
N ARG A 7 -19.06 6.68 -27.90
CA ARG A 7 -19.65 6.86 -26.57
C ARG A 7 -20.95 6.06 -26.46
N SER A 8 -21.12 5.37 -25.36
CA SER A 8 -22.21 4.44 -25.17
C SER A 8 -23.57 5.13 -25.06
N SER A 9 -23.59 6.34 -24.49
CA SER A 9 -24.86 7.06 -24.21
C SER A 9 -25.54 7.66 -25.42
N ASP A 10 -24.79 8.09 -26.43
CA ASP A 10 -25.30 8.82 -27.60
C ASP A 10 -24.64 8.41 -28.93
N LEU A 11 -23.80 7.41 -28.93
CA LEU A 11 -23.03 6.89 -30.06
C LEU A 11 -22.13 7.93 -30.76
N LYS A 12 -21.81 9.02 -30.06
CA LYS A 12 -20.84 10.01 -30.54
C LYS A 12 -19.48 9.33 -30.78
N LYS A 13 -18.89 9.61 -31.94
CA LYS A 13 -17.62 9.02 -32.38
C LYS A 13 -16.46 9.90 -31.95
N GLN A 14 -15.44 9.31 -31.28
CA GLN A 14 -14.16 9.95 -31.03
C GLN A 14 -13.23 9.68 -32.21
N MET A 15 -12.68 10.73 -32.79
CA MET A 15 -11.71 10.60 -33.88
C MET A 15 -10.39 10.02 -33.35
N LEU A 16 -9.78 9.10 -34.08
CA LEU A 16 -8.51 8.47 -33.68
C LEU A 16 -7.38 9.50 -33.52
N LYS A 17 -7.30 10.48 -34.45
CA LYS A 17 -6.37 11.60 -34.33
C LYS A 17 -6.53 12.37 -33.02
N GLU A 18 -7.77 12.71 -32.67
CA GLU A 18 -8.08 13.44 -31.43
C GLU A 18 -7.63 12.64 -30.20
N HIS A 19 -7.96 11.35 -30.15
CA HIS A 19 -7.56 10.45 -29.06
C HIS A 19 -6.04 10.38 -28.90
N ILE A 20 -5.32 10.05 -29.98
CA ILE A 20 -3.85 9.90 -29.95
C ILE A 20 -3.17 11.22 -29.51
N VAL A 21 -3.63 12.36 -30.02
CA VAL A 21 -3.10 13.68 -29.66
C VAL A 21 -3.41 14.01 -28.19
N ASN A 22 -4.62 13.78 -27.72
CA ASN A 22 -4.99 14.00 -26.33
C ASN A 22 -4.13 13.16 -25.39
N VAL A 23 -4.03 11.85 -25.64
CA VAL A 23 -3.22 10.92 -24.82
C VAL A 23 -1.75 11.36 -24.80
N SER A 24 -1.20 11.78 -25.93
CA SER A 24 0.18 12.25 -25.99
C SER A 24 0.41 13.51 -25.15
N ILE A 25 -0.53 14.48 -25.19
CA ILE A 25 -0.44 15.72 -24.40
C ILE A 25 -0.64 15.45 -22.90
N ILE A 26 -1.58 14.58 -22.54
CA ILE A 26 -1.80 14.18 -21.16
C ILE A 26 -0.54 13.49 -20.59
N ALA A 27 0.01 12.51 -21.32
CA ALA A 27 1.19 11.77 -20.92
C ALA A 27 2.44 12.68 -20.83
N GLU A 28 2.64 13.59 -21.80
CA GLU A 28 3.66 14.64 -21.75
C GLU A 28 3.49 15.54 -20.50
N THR A 29 2.23 15.86 -20.14
CA THR A 29 1.96 16.67 -18.95
C THR A 29 2.32 15.93 -17.67
N PHE A 30 1.99 14.65 -17.56
CA PHE A 30 2.38 13.83 -16.40
C PHE A 30 3.90 13.67 -16.24
N ALA A 31 4.63 13.68 -17.37
CA ALA A 31 6.07 13.47 -17.40
C ALA A 31 6.89 14.70 -17.02
N LYS A 32 6.33 15.91 -17.01
CA LYS A 32 7.04 17.16 -16.70
C LYS A 32 7.80 17.13 -15.38
N LYS A 33 7.22 16.49 -14.37
CA LYS A 33 7.78 16.40 -13.01
C LYS A 33 9.00 15.46 -12.89
N VAL A 34 9.28 14.67 -13.93
CA VAL A 34 10.39 13.70 -13.99
C VAL A 34 11.23 13.86 -15.28
N HIS A 35 11.02 14.93 -16.05
CA HIS A 35 11.78 15.28 -17.25
C HIS A 35 11.79 14.20 -18.34
N LEU A 36 10.64 13.53 -18.57
CA LEU A 36 10.45 12.49 -19.59
C LEU A 36 9.39 12.88 -20.63
N GLU A 37 9.21 14.20 -20.89
CA GLU A 37 8.13 14.75 -21.72
C GLU A 37 8.15 14.20 -23.14
N LYS A 38 9.31 14.13 -23.76
CA LYS A 38 9.43 13.67 -25.16
C LYS A 38 9.21 12.18 -25.28
N THR A 39 9.73 11.43 -24.31
CA THR A 39 9.51 9.99 -24.19
C THR A 39 8.00 9.68 -24.08
N MET A 40 7.29 10.43 -23.23
CA MET A 40 5.86 10.19 -23.02
C MET A 40 5.00 10.70 -24.16
N LYS A 41 5.39 11.79 -24.82
CA LYS A 41 4.75 12.24 -26.06
C LYS A 41 4.83 11.17 -27.15
N LEU A 42 6.02 10.59 -27.33
CA LEU A 42 6.27 9.51 -28.29
C LEU A 42 5.47 8.25 -27.93
N ALA A 43 5.47 7.84 -26.66
CA ALA A 43 4.67 6.70 -26.21
C ALA A 43 3.17 6.90 -26.49
N GLY A 44 2.66 8.13 -26.28
CA GLY A 44 1.27 8.51 -26.61
C GLY A 44 0.96 8.41 -28.11
N TYR A 45 1.90 8.75 -29.00
CA TYR A 45 1.68 8.58 -30.45
C TYR A 45 1.66 7.11 -30.89
N LEU A 46 2.44 6.26 -30.22
CA LEU A 46 2.61 4.86 -30.61
C LEU A 46 1.53 3.91 -30.08
N HIS A 47 0.95 4.18 -28.88
CA HIS A 47 0.17 3.18 -28.15
C HIS A 47 -1.00 2.61 -28.97
N ASP A 48 -1.74 3.45 -29.67
CA ASP A 48 -2.95 3.14 -30.43
C ASP A 48 -2.78 3.27 -31.94
N MET A 49 -1.53 3.33 -32.42
CA MET A 49 -1.24 3.44 -33.86
C MET A 49 -1.93 2.34 -34.69
N GLY A 50 -2.00 1.12 -34.16
CA GLY A 50 -2.65 0.00 -34.82
C GLY A 50 -4.18 0.16 -35.05
N LYS A 51 -4.80 1.13 -34.40
CA LYS A 51 -6.21 1.47 -34.70
C LYS A 51 -6.39 2.13 -36.09
N TYR A 52 -5.28 2.56 -36.74
CA TYR A 52 -5.33 2.96 -38.14
C TYR A 52 -5.45 1.78 -39.11
N ALA A 53 -5.19 0.54 -38.71
CA ALA A 53 -5.30 -0.64 -39.55
C ALA A 53 -6.75 -0.89 -40.02
N ASP A 54 -6.90 -1.34 -41.28
CA ASP A 54 -8.22 -1.59 -41.84
C ASP A 54 -9.00 -2.65 -41.08
N GLY A 55 -8.31 -3.67 -40.53
CA GLY A 55 -8.90 -4.70 -39.70
C GLY A 55 -9.61 -4.13 -38.46
N PHE A 56 -8.95 -3.19 -37.75
CA PHE A 56 -9.57 -2.53 -36.60
C PHE A 56 -10.70 -1.59 -37.00
N GLN A 57 -10.52 -0.80 -38.08
CA GLN A 57 -11.57 0.16 -38.51
C GLN A 57 -12.83 -0.58 -38.97
N ASN A 58 -12.71 -1.66 -39.72
CA ASN A 58 -13.85 -2.48 -40.14
C ASN A 58 -14.59 -3.06 -38.93
N TYR A 59 -13.84 -3.51 -37.93
CA TYR A 59 -14.44 -3.99 -36.68
C TYR A 59 -15.22 -2.89 -35.95
N ILE A 60 -14.60 -1.75 -35.67
CA ILE A 60 -15.23 -0.69 -34.86
C ILE A 60 -16.44 -0.06 -35.56
N TRP A 61 -16.41 0.06 -36.92
CA TRP A 61 -17.58 0.52 -37.68
C TRP A 61 -18.71 -0.48 -37.64
N SER A 62 -18.43 -1.79 -37.76
CA SER A 62 -19.47 -2.83 -37.64
C SER A 62 -20.13 -2.85 -36.27
N GLU A 63 -19.37 -2.60 -35.20
CA GLU A 63 -19.88 -2.50 -33.83
C GLU A 63 -20.75 -1.24 -33.65
N ALA A 64 -20.36 -0.10 -34.23
CA ALA A 64 -21.18 1.12 -34.24
C ALA A 64 -22.52 0.94 -34.93
N GLU A 65 -22.51 0.34 -36.12
CA GLU A 65 -23.76 0.04 -36.86
C GLU A 65 -24.69 -0.93 -36.11
N ARG A 66 -24.10 -1.90 -35.40
CA ARG A 66 -24.87 -2.85 -34.57
C ARG A 66 -25.50 -2.14 -33.36
N ALA A 67 -24.74 -1.25 -32.70
CA ALA A 67 -25.25 -0.42 -31.60
C ALA A 67 -26.36 0.55 -32.05
N GLU A 68 -26.25 1.16 -33.25
CA GLU A 68 -27.27 2.02 -33.86
C GLU A 68 -28.59 1.28 -34.15
N ARG A 69 -28.54 -0.04 -34.46
CA ARG A 69 -29.75 -0.85 -34.75
C ARG A 69 -30.50 -1.23 -33.47
N ASN A 70 -29.82 -1.66 -32.44
CA ASN A 70 -30.44 -2.03 -31.16
C ASN A 70 -29.41 -1.91 -30.03
N LEU A 71 -29.44 -0.77 -29.30
CA LEU A 71 -28.50 -0.47 -28.26
C LEU A 71 -28.59 -1.43 -27.05
N GLU A 72 -29.81 -1.80 -26.63
CA GLU A 72 -30.01 -2.69 -25.48
C GLU A 72 -29.45 -4.09 -25.76
N GLU A 73 -29.74 -4.65 -26.94
CA GLU A 73 -29.19 -5.95 -27.36
C GLU A 73 -27.67 -5.90 -27.53
N TYR A 74 -27.14 -4.79 -28.07
CA TYR A 74 -25.73 -4.56 -28.22
C TYR A 74 -25.00 -4.55 -26.86
N LEU A 75 -25.52 -3.84 -25.87
CA LEU A 75 -24.96 -3.78 -24.52
C LEU A 75 -24.95 -5.14 -23.85
N GLY A 76 -26.00 -5.98 -24.07
CA GLY A 76 -26.10 -7.34 -23.54
C GLY A 76 -25.19 -8.38 -24.22
N GLN A 77 -24.76 -8.15 -25.47
CA GLN A 77 -24.04 -9.14 -26.31
C GLN A 77 -22.78 -8.53 -26.95
N ARG A 78 -22.08 -7.65 -26.25
CA ARG A 78 -20.92 -6.97 -26.81
C ARG A 78 -19.84 -7.96 -27.24
N ARG A 79 -19.34 -7.81 -28.46
CA ARG A 79 -18.22 -8.58 -28.98
C ARG A 79 -16.92 -7.83 -28.71
N PHE A 80 -15.84 -8.57 -28.44
CA PHE A 80 -14.51 -7.99 -28.28
C PHE A 80 -13.69 -8.23 -29.53
N SER A 81 -12.90 -7.24 -29.92
CA SER A 81 -11.95 -7.41 -30.99
C SER A 81 -10.82 -8.33 -30.57
N ASP A 82 -10.54 -9.34 -31.37
CA ASP A 82 -9.30 -10.13 -31.26
C ASP A 82 -8.09 -9.40 -31.91
N PHE A 83 -8.31 -8.19 -32.43
CA PHE A 83 -7.29 -7.41 -33.10
C PHE A 83 -6.32 -6.77 -32.10
N ASP A 84 -5.05 -7.17 -32.17
CA ASP A 84 -3.98 -6.70 -31.28
C ASP A 84 -3.39 -5.38 -31.81
N HIS A 85 -4.07 -4.25 -31.61
CA HIS A 85 -3.65 -2.96 -32.14
C HIS A 85 -2.39 -2.38 -31.47
N GLY A 86 -2.09 -2.74 -30.19
CA GLY A 86 -0.93 -2.23 -29.45
C GLY A 86 0.40 -2.66 -30.05
N VAL A 87 0.45 -3.78 -30.79
CA VAL A 87 1.69 -4.29 -31.38
C VAL A 87 2.19 -3.51 -32.59
N TYR A 88 1.34 -2.72 -33.28
CA TYR A 88 1.74 -1.97 -34.48
C TYR A 88 2.72 -0.86 -34.15
N GLY A 89 2.43 -0.02 -33.13
CA GLY A 89 3.36 1.01 -32.68
C GLY A 89 4.63 0.42 -32.07
N ALA A 90 4.49 -0.69 -31.35
CA ALA A 90 5.61 -1.44 -30.82
C ALA A 90 6.54 -1.97 -31.93
N LYS A 91 5.99 -2.57 -33.01
CA LYS A 91 6.76 -3.08 -34.14
C LYS A 91 7.43 -1.94 -34.92
N CYS A 92 6.70 -0.86 -35.19
CA CYS A 92 7.21 0.31 -35.88
C CYS A 92 8.48 0.87 -35.20
N ILE A 93 8.44 1.09 -33.86
CA ILE A 93 9.59 1.64 -33.13
C ILE A 93 10.74 0.63 -33.06
N TYR A 94 10.43 -0.67 -32.84
CA TYR A 94 11.41 -1.72 -32.73
C TYR A 94 12.22 -1.92 -34.03
N GLU A 95 11.57 -2.07 -35.16
CA GLU A 95 12.25 -2.28 -36.46
C GLU A 95 13.09 -1.07 -36.89
N ARG A 96 12.62 0.13 -36.53
CA ARG A 96 13.29 1.36 -36.92
C ARG A 96 14.53 1.67 -36.09
N PHE A 97 14.54 1.40 -34.79
CA PHE A 97 15.56 1.96 -33.88
C PHE A 97 16.29 0.93 -33.02
N HIS A 98 15.91 -0.35 -32.99
CA HIS A 98 16.55 -1.36 -32.14
C HIS A 98 17.91 -1.85 -32.66
N HIS A 99 18.58 -1.14 -33.51
CA HIS A 99 19.87 -1.51 -34.11
C HIS A 99 20.99 -0.51 -33.76
N GLY A 100 20.72 0.49 -32.96
CA GLY A 100 21.64 1.55 -32.59
C GLY A 100 22.51 1.25 -31.36
N SER A 101 22.84 2.29 -30.61
CA SER A 101 23.57 2.20 -29.35
C SER A 101 22.76 1.48 -28.26
N VAL A 102 23.42 1.12 -27.15
CA VAL A 102 22.72 0.47 -26.01
C VAL A 102 21.55 1.32 -25.49
N ILE A 103 21.75 2.65 -25.40
CA ILE A 103 20.68 3.54 -24.95
C ILE A 103 19.52 3.59 -25.95
N GLN A 104 19.80 3.57 -27.26
CA GLN A 104 18.75 3.50 -28.29
C GLN A 104 17.97 2.19 -28.20
N LYS A 105 18.66 1.06 -27.98
CA LYS A 105 18.00 -0.24 -27.78
C LYS A 105 17.12 -0.23 -26.53
N ILE A 106 17.65 0.21 -25.39
CA ILE A 106 16.89 0.30 -24.12
C ILE A 106 15.65 1.21 -24.28
N THR A 107 15.82 2.39 -24.89
CA THR A 107 14.69 3.30 -25.17
C THR A 107 13.63 2.64 -26.04
N THR A 108 14.08 1.96 -27.10
CA THR A 108 13.20 1.20 -28.00
C THR A 108 12.43 0.11 -27.25
N GLU A 109 13.12 -0.67 -26.42
CA GLU A 109 12.51 -1.76 -25.64
C GLU A 109 11.48 -1.25 -24.65
N ILE A 110 11.77 -0.14 -23.95
CA ILE A 110 10.82 0.50 -23.02
C ILE A 110 9.55 0.93 -23.77
N LEU A 111 9.69 1.65 -24.89
CA LEU A 111 8.57 2.12 -25.69
C LEU A 111 7.80 0.96 -26.32
N THR A 112 8.48 -0.10 -26.76
CA THR A 112 7.87 -1.33 -27.30
C THR A 112 7.01 -2.02 -26.25
N LEU A 113 7.54 -2.19 -25.02
CA LEU A 113 6.79 -2.79 -23.91
C LEU A 113 5.60 -1.94 -23.53
N ALA A 114 5.77 -0.62 -23.40
CA ALA A 114 4.69 0.29 -23.03
C ALA A 114 3.56 0.28 -24.06
N ALA A 115 3.87 0.39 -25.35
CA ALA A 115 2.88 0.38 -26.42
C ALA A 115 2.18 -0.98 -26.57
N ALA A 116 2.92 -2.10 -26.56
CA ALA A 116 2.35 -3.42 -26.79
C ALA A 116 1.48 -3.91 -25.63
N TYR A 117 1.70 -3.45 -24.42
CA TYR A 117 1.03 -3.98 -23.21
C TYR A 117 0.16 -2.96 -22.46
N HIS A 118 -0.13 -1.77 -23.03
CA HIS A 118 -0.92 -0.74 -22.35
C HIS A 118 -2.34 -1.20 -21.94
N HIS A 119 -2.88 -2.26 -22.54
CA HIS A 119 -4.13 -2.91 -22.15
C HIS A 119 -4.00 -4.10 -21.21
N GLY A 120 -2.77 -4.50 -20.85
CA GLY A 120 -2.51 -5.70 -20.07
C GLY A 120 -1.29 -5.56 -19.18
N ARG A 121 -0.91 -6.63 -18.51
CA ARG A 121 0.25 -6.67 -17.61
C ARG A 121 1.56 -6.71 -18.42
N LEU A 122 2.60 -6.05 -17.92
CA LEU A 122 3.95 -6.19 -18.45
C LEU A 122 4.39 -7.67 -18.42
N PRO A 123 4.99 -8.19 -19.50
CA PRO A 123 5.46 -9.57 -19.58
C PRO A 123 6.81 -9.73 -18.89
N ASP A 124 7.27 -10.97 -18.78
CA ASP A 124 8.70 -11.24 -18.61
C ASP A 124 9.43 -10.93 -19.92
N CYS A 125 10.59 -10.31 -19.83
CA CYS A 125 11.40 -10.02 -21.02
C CYS A 125 11.93 -11.27 -21.69
N GLU A 126 12.11 -12.36 -20.92
CA GLU A 126 12.58 -13.66 -21.37
C GLU A 126 11.73 -14.79 -20.76
N ASP A 127 11.33 -15.78 -21.55
CA ASP A 127 10.62 -16.97 -21.07
C ASP A 127 11.60 -18.02 -20.48
N GLU A 128 11.05 -19.13 -19.96
CA GLU A 128 11.85 -20.22 -19.38
C GLU A 128 12.83 -20.88 -20.37
N ASN A 129 12.63 -20.69 -21.67
CA ASN A 129 13.47 -21.24 -22.75
C ASN A 129 14.43 -20.19 -23.34
N GLY A 130 14.54 -19.01 -22.74
CA GLY A 130 15.38 -17.92 -23.24
C GLY A 130 14.81 -17.21 -24.47
N LYS A 131 13.51 -17.32 -24.75
CA LYS A 131 12.86 -16.63 -25.86
C LYS A 131 12.21 -15.34 -25.35
N ILE A 132 12.18 -14.33 -26.20
CA ILE A 132 11.63 -13.01 -25.90
C ILE A 132 10.17 -12.97 -26.37
N PRO A 133 9.18 -13.01 -25.44
CA PRO A 133 7.76 -13.16 -25.78
C PRO A 133 7.21 -12.06 -26.68
N ILE A 134 7.68 -10.83 -26.50
CA ILE A 134 7.22 -9.69 -27.31
C ILE A 134 7.60 -9.86 -28.78
N LEU A 135 8.78 -10.36 -29.10
CA LEU A 135 9.20 -10.52 -30.49
C LEU A 135 8.25 -11.45 -31.25
N LYS A 136 7.77 -12.53 -30.62
CA LYS A 136 6.75 -13.41 -31.21
C LYS A 136 5.42 -12.73 -31.51
N ARG A 137 5.08 -11.69 -30.71
CA ARG A 137 3.86 -10.88 -30.98
C ARG A 137 4.10 -9.95 -32.14
N LEU A 138 5.29 -9.32 -32.22
CA LEU A 138 5.64 -8.41 -33.34
C LEU A 138 5.66 -9.17 -34.69
N GLU A 139 6.13 -10.42 -34.73
CA GLU A 139 6.15 -11.25 -35.95
C GLU A 139 4.75 -11.52 -36.53
N LYS A 140 3.68 -11.41 -35.76
CA LYS A 140 2.31 -11.64 -36.23
C LYS A 140 1.73 -10.48 -37.03
N VAL A 141 2.33 -9.30 -36.97
CA VAL A 141 1.86 -8.11 -37.69
C VAL A 141 2.26 -8.21 -39.16
N ASP A 142 1.31 -8.13 -40.08
CA ASP A 142 1.54 -8.11 -41.51
C ASP A 142 2.31 -6.86 -41.94
N GLU A 143 3.36 -7.03 -42.72
CA GLU A 143 4.25 -5.95 -43.18
C GLU A 143 3.55 -4.91 -44.05
N THR A 144 2.58 -5.33 -44.88
CA THR A 144 1.85 -4.44 -45.77
C THR A 144 0.91 -3.56 -44.97
N GLU A 145 0.20 -4.17 -44.01
CA GLU A 145 -0.72 -3.46 -43.11
C GLU A 145 0.06 -2.50 -42.19
N LEU A 146 1.24 -2.92 -41.70
CA LEU A 146 2.10 -2.05 -40.89
C LEU A 146 2.50 -0.79 -41.68
N ARG A 147 2.97 -0.94 -42.92
CA ARG A 147 3.36 0.20 -43.77
C ARG A 147 2.19 1.17 -44.00
N GLN A 148 1.02 0.65 -44.32
CA GLN A 148 -0.18 1.47 -44.47
C GLN A 148 -0.53 2.22 -43.21
N THR A 149 -0.40 1.56 -42.05
CA THR A 149 -0.66 2.16 -40.73
C THR A 149 0.34 3.27 -40.41
N VAL A 150 1.62 3.06 -40.68
CA VAL A 150 2.69 4.08 -40.55
C VAL A 150 2.45 5.28 -41.48
N ASP A 151 2.08 5.05 -42.71
CA ASP A 151 1.78 6.13 -43.68
C ASP A 151 0.60 7.00 -43.20
N ARG A 152 -0.43 6.36 -42.61
CA ARG A 152 -1.59 7.08 -42.03
C ARG A 152 -1.20 7.89 -40.80
N LEU A 153 -0.32 7.36 -39.94
CA LEU A 153 0.23 8.09 -38.79
C LEU A 153 1.01 9.34 -39.27
N TYR A 154 1.82 9.18 -40.33
CA TYR A 154 2.60 10.28 -40.89
C TYR A 154 1.73 11.35 -41.55
N GLN A 155 0.61 10.99 -42.12
CA GLN A 155 -0.33 11.94 -42.72
C GLN A 155 -1.14 12.72 -41.71
N GLU A 156 -1.45 12.12 -40.56
CA GLU A 156 -2.39 12.71 -39.61
C GLU A 156 -1.78 13.27 -38.32
N ILE A 157 -0.68 12.67 -37.83
CA ILE A 157 -0.15 12.94 -36.50
C ILE A 157 1.23 13.58 -36.51
N ILE A 158 2.23 12.93 -37.14
CA ILE A 158 3.64 13.29 -37.03
C ILE A 158 4.38 12.86 -38.33
N ASP A 159 5.25 13.68 -38.85
CA ASP A 159 6.06 13.25 -40.00
C ASP A 159 7.28 12.39 -39.56
N GLU A 160 7.90 11.76 -40.54
CA GLU A 160 9.01 10.82 -40.31
C GLU A 160 10.21 11.48 -39.63
N LYS A 161 10.56 12.70 -40.03
CA LYS A 161 11.70 13.44 -39.46
C LYS A 161 11.42 13.85 -38.00
N GLU A 162 10.22 14.32 -37.72
CA GLU A 162 9.79 14.69 -36.37
C GLU A 162 9.77 13.47 -35.48
N LEU A 163 9.35 12.29 -35.97
CA LEU A 163 9.40 11.03 -35.22
C LEU A 163 10.85 10.68 -34.83
N GLU A 164 11.79 10.82 -35.78
CA GLU A 164 13.20 10.55 -35.53
C GLU A 164 13.81 11.52 -34.51
N GLU A 165 13.53 12.81 -34.65
CA GLU A 165 13.95 13.83 -33.69
C GLU A 165 13.40 13.58 -32.29
N LEU A 166 12.13 13.22 -32.18
CA LEU A 166 11.46 12.90 -30.92
C LEU A 166 12.05 11.64 -30.27
N PHE A 167 12.40 10.62 -31.06
CA PHE A 167 13.09 9.43 -30.55
C PHE A 167 14.50 9.75 -30.01
N GLN A 168 15.28 10.57 -30.71
CA GLN A 168 16.60 10.96 -30.21
C GLN A 168 16.52 11.78 -28.92
N GLN A 169 15.51 12.65 -28.80
CA GLN A 169 15.25 13.37 -27.56
C GLN A 169 14.83 12.41 -26.42
N SER A 170 14.03 11.41 -26.73
CA SER A 170 13.64 10.37 -25.76
C SER A 170 14.86 9.57 -25.27
N CYS A 171 15.81 9.26 -26.14
CA CYS A 171 17.07 8.60 -25.72
C CYS A 171 17.85 9.47 -24.74
N LEU A 172 17.93 10.77 -24.97
CA LEU A 172 18.63 11.70 -24.09
C LEU A 172 17.93 11.83 -22.73
N GLU A 173 16.60 11.93 -22.73
CA GLU A 173 15.81 11.97 -21.48
C GLU A 173 16.02 10.70 -20.64
N ILE A 174 15.96 9.52 -21.24
CA ILE A 174 16.15 8.23 -20.56
C ILE A 174 17.58 8.08 -20.05
N GLU A 175 18.58 8.47 -20.83
CA GLU A 175 19.99 8.47 -20.43
C GLU A 175 20.20 9.38 -19.22
N THR A 176 19.72 10.64 -19.29
CA THR A 176 19.80 11.62 -18.21
C THR A 176 19.12 11.10 -16.94
N PHE A 177 17.92 10.56 -17.07
CA PHE A 177 17.17 9.98 -15.95
C PHE A 177 17.93 8.81 -15.27
N CYS A 178 18.57 7.94 -16.05
CA CYS A 178 19.34 6.81 -15.52
C CYS A 178 20.69 7.24 -14.91
N GLU A 179 21.23 8.36 -15.33
CA GLU A 179 22.50 8.91 -14.82
C GLU A 179 22.31 9.89 -13.66
N GLU A 180 21.09 10.30 -13.37
CA GLU A 180 20.78 11.15 -12.23
C GLU A 180 21.06 10.42 -10.92
N ASN A 181 21.87 11.04 -10.01
CA ASN A 181 22.26 10.48 -8.72
C ASN A 181 22.79 9.03 -8.78
N PRO A 182 23.80 8.72 -9.60
CA PRO A 182 24.23 7.35 -9.89
C PRO A 182 24.77 6.59 -8.67
N GLU A 183 25.23 7.29 -7.63
CA GLU A 183 25.69 6.71 -6.36
C GLU A 183 24.55 6.39 -5.39
N LYS A 184 23.35 6.94 -5.64
CA LYS A 184 22.16 6.80 -4.79
C LYS A 184 21.07 5.93 -5.44
N ALA A 185 21.39 5.24 -6.50
CA ALA A 185 20.50 4.35 -7.21
C ALA A 185 21.13 2.98 -7.44
N ASP A 186 20.39 1.90 -7.22
CA ASP A 186 20.79 0.60 -7.78
C ASP A 186 20.45 0.58 -9.27
N LYS A 187 21.44 0.91 -10.11
CA LYS A 187 21.27 1.00 -11.57
C LYS A 187 20.63 -0.24 -12.19
N LYS A 188 20.92 -1.43 -11.64
CA LYS A 188 20.33 -2.69 -12.12
C LYS A 188 18.85 -2.80 -11.79
N PHE A 189 18.41 -2.19 -10.71
CA PHE A 189 17.01 -2.22 -10.26
C PHE A 189 16.19 -1.05 -10.81
N THR A 190 16.80 0.13 -11.01
CA THR A 190 16.14 1.36 -11.50
C THR A 190 15.48 1.15 -12.86
N GLY A 191 16.05 0.32 -13.74
CA GLY A 191 15.47 0.03 -15.05
C GLY A 191 14.05 -0.52 -15.01
N ASN A 192 13.72 -1.40 -14.02
CA ASN A 192 12.36 -1.90 -13.90
C ASN A 192 11.37 -0.80 -13.47
N LEU A 193 11.82 0.08 -12.57
CA LEU A 193 10.96 1.15 -12.05
C LEU A 193 10.71 2.21 -13.13
N LEU A 194 11.69 2.49 -13.98
CA LEU A 194 11.54 3.37 -15.14
C LEU A 194 10.54 2.82 -16.15
N VAL A 195 10.65 1.53 -16.53
CA VAL A 195 9.65 0.89 -17.41
C VAL A 195 8.24 1.01 -16.84
N LYS A 196 8.09 0.72 -15.55
CA LYS A 196 6.78 0.83 -14.86
C LYS A 196 6.28 2.27 -14.77
N LEU A 197 7.16 3.24 -14.59
CA LEU A 197 6.81 4.67 -14.54
C LEU A 197 6.26 5.14 -15.89
N ILE A 198 6.97 4.85 -16.98
CA ILE A 198 6.53 5.18 -18.35
C ILE A 198 5.20 4.48 -18.66
N TYR A 199 5.10 3.20 -18.32
CA TYR A 199 3.88 2.43 -18.48
C TYR A 199 2.73 3.02 -17.64
N SER A 200 2.98 3.42 -16.38
CA SER A 200 1.99 4.05 -15.49
C SER A 200 1.40 5.33 -16.08
N MET A 201 2.26 6.23 -16.57
CA MET A 201 1.83 7.49 -17.18
C MET A 201 1.01 7.25 -18.45
N LEU A 202 1.40 6.28 -19.28
CA LEU A 202 0.70 5.98 -20.52
C LEU A 202 -0.69 5.41 -20.27
N ILE A 203 -0.82 4.40 -19.41
CA ILE A 203 -2.14 3.79 -19.12
C ILE A 203 -3.07 4.74 -18.37
N ASP A 204 -2.54 5.66 -17.58
CA ASP A 204 -3.39 6.66 -16.93
C ASP A 204 -3.86 7.72 -17.95
N ALA A 205 -3.01 8.15 -18.86
CA ALA A 205 -3.36 9.10 -19.91
C ALA A 205 -4.43 8.56 -20.86
N ASP A 206 -4.28 7.31 -21.34
CA ASP A 206 -5.28 6.64 -22.20
C ASP A 206 -6.64 6.51 -21.49
N ARG A 207 -6.63 6.01 -20.24
CA ARG A 207 -7.86 5.83 -19.46
C ARG A 207 -8.51 7.17 -19.10
N LEU A 208 -7.73 8.21 -18.85
CA LEU A 208 -8.25 9.55 -18.56
C LEU A 208 -8.96 10.14 -19.80
N ASP A 209 -8.32 10.09 -20.99
CA ASP A 209 -8.96 10.56 -22.22
C ASP A 209 -10.24 9.78 -22.53
N ALA A 210 -10.20 8.44 -22.34
CA ALA A 210 -11.38 7.58 -22.52
C ALA A 210 -12.53 7.98 -21.60
N MET A 211 -12.25 8.19 -20.33
CA MET A 211 -13.22 8.62 -19.32
C MET A 211 -13.80 9.98 -19.65
N CYS A 212 -12.97 10.95 -19.99
CA CYS A 212 -13.41 12.31 -20.32
C CYS A 212 -14.29 12.33 -21.55
N PHE A 213 -13.98 11.51 -22.54
CA PHE A 213 -14.83 11.36 -23.73
C PHE A 213 -16.22 10.78 -23.38
N GLU A 214 -16.30 9.75 -22.54
CA GLU A 214 -17.59 9.19 -22.07
C GLU A 214 -18.42 10.23 -21.31
N LEU A 215 -17.79 11.04 -20.45
CA LEU A 215 -18.48 12.10 -19.70
C LEU A 215 -18.85 13.31 -20.55
N GLY A 216 -18.22 13.47 -21.70
CA GLY A 216 -18.33 14.67 -22.52
C GLY A 216 -17.64 15.91 -21.94
N GLU A 217 -16.63 15.69 -21.08
CA GLU A 217 -15.86 16.74 -20.40
C GLU A 217 -14.42 16.82 -20.92
N PRO A 218 -13.79 17.98 -20.88
CA PRO A 218 -12.38 18.11 -21.26
C PRO A 218 -11.47 17.52 -20.18
N TRP A 219 -10.43 16.79 -20.58
CA TRP A 219 -9.46 16.18 -19.66
C TRP A 219 -8.75 17.20 -18.74
N LYS A 220 -8.65 18.46 -19.18
CA LYS A 220 -8.05 19.55 -18.39
C LYS A 220 -8.75 19.81 -17.05
N ASN A 221 -9.99 19.41 -16.91
CA ASN A 221 -10.72 19.50 -15.64
C ASN A 221 -10.19 18.50 -14.58
N TYR A 222 -9.41 17.51 -15.00
CA TYR A 222 -8.91 16.40 -14.17
C TYR A 222 -7.39 16.40 -14.03
N VAL A 223 -6.72 17.46 -14.47
CA VAL A 223 -5.25 17.62 -14.32
C VAL A 223 -4.99 19.02 -13.78
N LYS A 224 -4.51 19.10 -12.54
CA LYS A 224 -4.23 20.36 -11.85
C LYS A 224 -3.02 21.06 -12.47
N THR A 225 -3.12 22.35 -12.65
CA THR A 225 -1.99 23.22 -13.02
C THR A 225 -1.11 23.52 -11.83
N ALA A 226 0.15 23.92 -12.05
CA ALA A 226 1.06 24.33 -10.97
C ALA A 226 0.49 25.48 -10.13
N ASP A 227 -0.18 26.44 -10.75
CA ASP A 227 -0.81 27.56 -10.06
C ASP A 227 -1.99 27.15 -9.15
N GLU A 228 -2.74 26.13 -9.58
CA GLU A 228 -3.82 25.56 -8.76
C GLU A 228 -3.26 24.81 -7.58
N VAL A 229 -2.21 24.01 -7.77
CA VAL A 229 -1.52 23.30 -6.69
C VAL A 229 -0.96 24.28 -5.65
N GLU A 230 -0.29 25.36 -6.08
CA GLU A 230 0.23 26.38 -5.17
C GLU A 230 -0.87 27.01 -4.31
N LYS A 231 -1.99 27.40 -4.92
CA LYS A 231 -3.15 27.95 -4.20
C LYS A 231 -3.77 26.98 -3.20
N ILE A 232 -3.82 25.69 -3.53
CA ILE A 232 -4.33 24.64 -2.64
C ILE A 232 -3.48 24.58 -1.36
N TRP A 233 -2.15 24.52 -1.50
CA TRP A 233 -1.25 24.46 -0.34
C TRP A 233 -1.25 25.73 0.50
N ASP A 234 -1.40 26.92 -0.09
CA ASP A 234 -1.58 28.17 0.65
C ASP A 234 -2.85 28.15 1.52
N VAL A 235 -3.96 27.65 0.97
CA VAL A 235 -5.22 27.51 1.71
C VAL A 235 -5.11 26.47 2.82
N TYR A 236 -4.48 25.32 2.54
CA TYR A 236 -4.32 24.24 3.53
C TYR A 236 -3.41 24.67 4.68
N GLN A 237 -2.32 25.37 4.38
CA GLN A 237 -1.41 25.89 5.39
C GLN A 237 -2.13 26.87 6.34
N GLN A 238 -2.90 27.82 5.81
CA GLN A 238 -3.65 28.77 6.64
C GLN A 238 -4.68 28.08 7.54
N LYS A 239 -5.42 27.11 7.02
CA LYS A 239 -6.40 26.35 7.79
C LYS A 239 -5.74 25.51 8.89
N PHE A 240 -4.65 24.82 8.55
CA PHE A 240 -3.93 23.96 9.49
C PHE A 240 -3.29 24.78 10.63
N GLU A 241 -2.62 25.89 10.34
CA GLU A 241 -2.04 26.77 11.35
C GLU A 241 -3.11 27.38 12.27
N LYS A 242 -4.26 27.78 11.73
CA LYS A 242 -5.40 28.22 12.55
C LYS A 242 -5.84 27.14 13.53
N HIS A 243 -5.99 25.90 13.05
CA HIS A 243 -6.38 24.76 13.90
C HIS A 243 -5.31 24.48 14.97
N MET A 244 -4.03 24.55 14.63
CA MET A 244 -2.92 24.39 15.60
C MET A 244 -2.94 25.45 16.70
N ILE A 245 -3.29 26.70 16.38
CA ILE A 245 -3.46 27.77 17.38
C ILE A 245 -4.63 27.47 18.32
N GLU A 246 -5.77 27.04 17.77
CA GLU A 246 -6.97 26.67 18.55
C GLU A 246 -6.70 25.48 19.50
N LEU A 247 -6.00 24.45 19.00
CA LEU A 247 -5.59 23.31 19.81
C LEU A 247 -4.69 23.73 20.98
N ASN A 248 -3.72 24.59 20.72
CA ASN A 248 -2.79 25.08 21.74
C ASN A 248 -3.50 25.93 22.82
N GLN A 249 -4.52 26.71 22.45
CA GLN A 249 -5.31 27.49 23.41
C GLN A 249 -6.18 26.58 24.29
N ASN A 250 -6.87 25.60 23.70
CA ASN A 250 -7.72 24.66 24.41
C ASN A 250 -6.92 23.73 25.35
N ALA A 251 -5.68 23.40 24.97
CA ALA A 251 -4.80 22.55 25.75
C ALA A 251 -4.22 23.20 27.04
N GLN A 252 -4.52 24.46 27.31
CA GLN A 252 -3.98 25.18 28.48
C GLN A 252 -4.96 25.24 29.67
N THR A 253 -6.22 24.86 29.50
CA THR A 253 -7.25 24.98 30.55
C THR A 253 -7.51 23.66 31.24
N GLY A 254 -7.51 23.67 32.61
CA GLY A 254 -7.95 22.52 33.40
C GLY A 254 -6.96 21.33 33.48
N ILE A 255 -5.70 21.53 33.15
CA ILE A 255 -4.69 20.46 33.07
C ILE A 255 -3.69 20.47 34.20
N THR A 256 -3.12 19.31 34.55
CA THR A 256 -2.03 19.16 35.53
C THR A 256 -0.71 19.75 35.00
N GLU A 257 0.23 20.04 35.94
CA GLU A 257 1.57 20.52 35.53
C GLU A 257 2.30 19.53 34.60
N LYS A 258 2.17 18.22 34.84
CA LYS A 258 2.73 17.16 34.01
C LYS A 258 2.16 17.22 32.58
N GLN A 259 0.83 17.34 32.46
CA GLN A 259 0.19 17.50 31.14
C GLN A 259 0.64 18.75 30.40
N ARG A 260 0.87 19.85 31.15
CA ARG A 260 1.40 21.09 30.60
C ARG A 260 2.79 20.91 29.97
N LYS A 261 3.69 20.20 30.66
CA LYS A 261 5.03 19.87 30.15
C LYS A 261 4.96 18.99 28.89
N VAL A 262 4.08 18.00 28.89
CA VAL A 262 3.87 17.15 27.69
C VAL A 262 3.37 17.96 26.48
N ASN A 263 2.40 18.84 26.70
CA ASN A 263 1.88 19.68 25.62
C ASN A 263 2.93 20.71 25.14
N GLN A 264 3.82 21.15 26.02
CA GLN A 264 4.95 21.99 25.64
C GLN A 264 5.90 21.23 24.72
N VAL A 265 6.32 20.01 25.07
CA VAL A 265 7.20 19.18 24.22
C VAL A 265 6.55 18.89 22.86
N ARG A 266 5.25 18.56 22.82
CA ARG A 266 4.50 18.38 21.56
C ARG A 266 4.52 19.62 20.67
N ARG A 267 4.39 20.81 21.27
CA ARG A 267 4.47 22.07 20.54
C ARG A 267 5.87 22.30 19.99
N GLU A 268 6.91 22.09 20.80
CA GLU A 268 8.31 22.22 20.38
C GLU A 268 8.62 21.27 19.20
N ILE A 269 8.20 20.00 19.28
CA ILE A 269 8.29 19.01 18.18
C ILE A 269 7.64 19.56 16.91
N SER A 270 6.42 20.08 17.02
CA SER A 270 5.68 20.62 15.88
C SER A 270 6.31 21.88 15.28
N GLU A 271 6.93 22.74 16.11
CA GLU A 271 7.66 23.91 15.65
C GLU A 271 8.96 23.56 14.93
N GLU A 272 9.70 22.55 15.41
CA GLU A 272 10.91 22.06 14.72
C GLU A 272 10.54 21.42 13.37
N CYS A 273 9.45 20.65 13.29
CA CYS A 273 8.92 20.12 12.03
C CYS A 273 8.60 21.26 11.03
N LEU A 274 7.97 22.34 11.48
CA LEU A 274 7.67 23.49 10.62
C LEU A 274 8.95 24.15 10.10
N LYS A 275 9.94 24.39 10.97
CA LYS A 275 11.23 24.98 10.58
C LYS A 275 11.99 24.13 9.58
N LYS A 276 11.94 22.80 9.73
CA LYS A 276 12.63 21.85 8.87
C LYS A 276 11.99 21.75 7.47
N ALA A 277 10.76 22.22 7.30
CA ALA A 277 10.03 22.14 6.03
C ALA A 277 10.69 22.93 4.88
N ASP A 278 11.54 23.91 5.18
CA ASP A 278 12.34 24.66 4.18
C ASP A 278 13.54 23.86 3.62
N SER A 279 13.88 22.71 4.22
CA SER A 279 14.97 21.85 3.76
C SER A 279 14.68 21.27 2.36
N PRO A 280 15.71 21.00 1.52
CA PRO A 280 15.52 20.50 0.16
C PRO A 280 14.80 19.14 0.10
N THR A 281 14.37 18.74 -1.10
CA THR A 281 13.88 17.36 -1.34
C THR A 281 14.89 16.34 -0.84
N GLY A 282 14.43 15.35 -0.07
CA GLY A 282 15.31 14.36 0.54
C GLY A 282 14.56 13.29 1.32
N ILE A 283 15.31 12.40 1.96
CA ILE A 283 14.80 11.39 2.89
C ILE A 283 15.08 11.87 4.31
N TYR A 284 14.02 12.04 5.10
CA TYR A 284 14.06 12.58 6.45
C TYR A 284 13.58 11.56 7.47
N ARG A 285 14.11 11.63 8.68
CA ARG A 285 13.71 10.83 9.83
C ARG A 285 13.01 11.68 10.87
N LEU A 286 11.85 11.21 11.34
CA LEU A 286 11.09 11.80 12.43
C LEU A 286 11.03 10.83 13.61
N ASN A 287 12.08 10.85 14.42
CA ASN A 287 12.23 9.99 15.59
C ASN A 287 11.58 10.64 16.81
N VAL A 288 10.33 10.34 17.06
CA VAL A 288 9.55 10.88 18.17
C VAL A 288 8.91 9.75 18.97
N PRO A 289 9.06 9.71 20.29
CA PRO A 289 8.42 8.70 21.11
C PRO A 289 6.90 8.66 20.97
N THR A 290 6.29 7.54 21.34
CA THR A 290 4.83 7.40 21.37
C THR A 290 4.18 8.49 22.24
N GLY A 291 3.10 9.09 21.73
CA GLY A 291 2.41 10.19 22.41
C GLY A 291 3.03 11.59 22.19
N GLY A 292 4.11 11.71 21.43
CA GLY A 292 4.76 12.99 21.10
C GLY A 292 4.05 13.83 20.01
N GLY A 293 2.93 13.37 19.45
CA GLY A 293 2.16 14.14 18.46
C GLY A 293 2.64 13.97 17.00
N LYS A 294 3.22 12.82 16.66
CA LYS A 294 3.80 12.50 15.33
C LYS A 294 2.90 12.89 14.15
N THR A 295 1.63 12.52 14.17
CA THR A 295 0.71 12.73 13.04
C THR A 295 0.53 14.21 12.70
N PHE A 296 0.25 15.07 13.69
CA PHE A 296 0.11 16.50 13.44
C PHE A 296 1.43 17.17 13.04
N SER A 297 2.54 16.76 13.68
CA SER A 297 3.85 17.36 13.42
C SER A 297 4.38 17.00 12.02
N SER A 298 4.22 15.73 11.60
CA SER A 298 4.59 15.30 10.25
C SER A 298 3.70 15.93 9.16
N MET A 299 2.39 16.06 9.42
CA MET A 299 1.48 16.76 8.49
C MET A 299 1.81 18.26 8.39
N ARG A 300 2.17 18.91 9.49
CA ARG A 300 2.62 20.32 9.50
C ARG A 300 3.87 20.51 8.64
N PHE A 301 4.86 19.63 8.82
CA PHE A 301 6.03 19.57 7.94
C PHE A 301 5.62 19.43 6.48
N ALA A 302 4.80 18.43 6.16
CA ALA A 302 4.46 18.09 4.78
C ALA A 302 3.65 19.18 4.07
N ILE A 303 2.71 19.83 4.74
CA ILE A 303 1.91 20.94 4.17
C ILE A 303 2.81 22.12 3.82
N GLU A 304 3.66 22.53 4.77
CA GLU A 304 4.58 23.65 4.55
C GLU A 304 5.65 23.30 3.50
N HIS A 305 6.19 22.08 3.54
CA HIS A 305 7.15 21.59 2.56
C HIS A 305 6.58 21.57 1.14
N ASN A 306 5.32 21.10 0.97
CA ASN A 306 4.65 21.11 -0.32
C ASN A 306 4.45 22.54 -0.84
N ARG A 307 4.09 23.47 0.04
CA ARG A 307 3.92 24.88 -0.29
C ARG A 307 5.23 25.52 -0.78
N ILE A 308 6.34 25.26 -0.09
CA ILE A 308 7.66 25.82 -0.42
C ILE A 308 8.24 25.18 -1.69
N HIS A 309 8.22 23.85 -1.77
CA HIS A 309 8.86 23.06 -2.82
C HIS A 309 7.93 22.67 -3.97
N LYS A 310 6.70 23.19 -3.99
CA LYS A 310 5.69 22.98 -5.06
C LYS A 310 5.41 21.50 -5.33
N LYS A 311 5.32 20.70 -4.25
CA LYS A 311 4.94 19.29 -4.37
C LYS A 311 3.45 19.16 -4.69
N GLU A 312 3.09 18.12 -5.46
CA GLU A 312 1.70 17.97 -5.94
C GLU A 312 0.76 17.47 -4.85
N ARG A 313 1.22 16.58 -3.95
CA ARG A 313 0.36 15.93 -2.96
C ARG A 313 1.10 15.44 -1.73
N ILE A 314 0.32 15.07 -0.70
CA ILE A 314 0.81 14.37 0.48
C ILE A 314 0.25 12.95 0.46
N ILE A 315 1.12 11.95 0.67
CA ILE A 315 0.73 10.55 0.81
C ILE A 315 1.15 10.08 2.20
N TYR A 316 0.17 9.73 3.03
CA TYR A 316 0.38 9.25 4.38
C TYR A 316 0.20 7.73 4.41
N VAL A 317 1.30 7.00 4.59
CA VAL A 317 1.34 5.54 4.55
C VAL A 317 1.36 4.99 5.98
N ILE A 318 0.37 4.17 6.32
CA ILE A 318 0.17 3.62 7.66
C ILE A 318 0.21 2.08 7.61
N PRO A 319 0.68 1.39 8.66
CA PRO A 319 0.76 -0.07 8.64
C PRO A 319 -0.60 -0.77 8.67
N TYR A 320 -1.61 -0.19 9.34
CA TYR A 320 -2.87 -0.87 9.64
C TYR A 320 -4.08 -0.07 9.17
N THR A 321 -5.05 -0.76 8.57
CA THR A 321 -6.30 -0.14 8.05
C THR A 321 -7.17 0.49 9.14
N SER A 322 -7.16 -0.07 10.37
CA SER A 322 -7.95 0.44 11.50
C SER A 322 -7.58 1.86 11.96
N ILE A 323 -6.43 2.36 11.56
CA ILE A 323 -5.90 3.68 11.93
C ILE A 323 -6.19 4.73 10.86
N ILE A 324 -6.43 4.30 9.62
CA ILE A 324 -6.62 5.22 8.49
C ILE A 324 -7.78 6.15 8.76
N GLU A 325 -8.96 5.61 9.06
CA GLU A 325 -10.18 6.39 9.32
C GLU A 325 -9.95 7.42 10.44
N GLN A 326 -9.37 7.00 11.57
CA GLN A 326 -9.11 7.89 12.70
C GLN A 326 -8.14 9.02 12.36
N ASN A 327 -7.01 8.72 11.70
CA ASN A 327 -6.03 9.74 11.33
C ASN A 327 -6.58 10.66 10.23
N ALA A 328 -7.29 10.12 9.26
CA ALA A 328 -7.93 10.88 8.20
C ALA A 328 -8.99 11.84 8.76
N ASP A 329 -9.82 11.40 9.70
CA ASP A 329 -10.82 12.25 10.36
C ASP A 329 -10.18 13.38 11.16
N VAL A 330 -9.08 13.10 11.86
CA VAL A 330 -8.33 14.12 12.60
C VAL A 330 -7.83 15.21 11.65
N ILE A 331 -7.26 14.84 10.50
CA ILE A 331 -6.75 15.80 9.50
C ILE A 331 -7.92 16.49 8.76
N ARG A 332 -8.99 15.76 8.43
CA ARG A 332 -10.20 16.33 7.80
C ARG A 332 -10.83 17.41 8.69
N ASN A 333 -10.87 17.16 10.00
CA ASN A 333 -11.36 18.15 10.97
C ASN A 333 -10.45 19.39 11.05
N ALA A 334 -9.13 19.20 10.97
CA ALA A 334 -8.17 20.29 10.96
C ALA A 334 -8.27 21.16 9.68
N MET A 335 -8.50 20.53 8.53
CA MET A 335 -8.60 21.21 7.24
C MET A 335 -9.98 21.78 6.95
N GLY A 336 -11.03 21.26 7.59
CA GLY A 336 -12.42 21.70 7.43
C GLY A 336 -13.01 21.33 6.05
N ALA A 337 -14.20 21.87 5.75
CA ALA A 337 -14.92 21.58 4.51
C ALA A 337 -14.07 21.95 3.26
N GLY A 338 -14.13 21.09 2.24
CA GLY A 338 -13.42 21.28 0.97
C GLY A 338 -11.99 20.77 0.94
N CYS A 339 -11.57 19.96 1.94
CA CYS A 339 -10.32 19.21 1.87
C CYS A 339 -10.49 17.99 0.92
N ASP A 340 -9.64 17.92 -0.12
CA ASP A 340 -9.59 16.79 -1.05
C ASP A 340 -8.71 15.67 -0.45
N LEU A 341 -9.32 14.89 0.44
CA LEU A 341 -8.66 13.81 1.18
C LEU A 341 -9.28 12.46 0.83
N LEU A 342 -8.45 11.56 0.31
CA LEU A 342 -8.78 10.18 -0.03
C LEU A 342 -8.29 9.22 1.06
N GLU A 343 -9.16 8.33 1.51
CA GLU A 343 -8.80 7.14 2.27
C GLU A 343 -8.81 5.93 1.34
N TYR A 344 -7.63 5.36 1.12
CA TYR A 344 -7.46 4.23 0.22
C TYR A 344 -6.81 3.03 0.90
N HIS A 345 -7.62 2.01 1.14
CA HIS A 345 -7.16 0.74 1.70
C HIS A 345 -7.95 -0.42 1.09
N SER A 346 -7.33 -1.59 0.99
CA SER A 346 -7.99 -2.82 0.54
C SER A 346 -8.96 -3.30 1.62
N ASN A 347 -10.20 -2.88 1.54
CA ASN A 347 -11.27 -3.61 2.19
C ASN A 347 -11.94 -4.48 1.15
N VAL A 348 -11.56 -5.76 1.19
CA VAL A 348 -12.38 -6.90 0.74
C VAL A 348 -12.76 -6.90 -0.74
N MET A 349 -12.33 -7.90 -1.47
CA MET A 349 -12.75 -8.37 -2.79
C MET A 349 -11.93 -7.99 -4.01
N ASP A 350 -10.63 -7.72 -3.90
CA ASP A 350 -9.78 -7.66 -5.09
C ASP A 350 -9.24 -9.04 -5.52
N ASP A 351 -9.27 -10.06 -4.65
CA ASP A 351 -8.64 -11.36 -4.92
C ASP A 351 -9.47 -12.30 -5.82
N ASP A 352 -10.79 -12.10 -5.92
CA ASP A 352 -11.70 -12.92 -6.74
C ASP A 352 -12.36 -12.14 -7.90
N LYS A 353 -11.93 -10.88 -8.19
CA LYS A 353 -12.31 -10.30 -9.49
C LYS A 353 -11.65 -11.17 -10.56
N PRO A 354 -12.44 -11.77 -11.49
CA PRO A 354 -11.81 -12.41 -12.65
C PRO A 354 -10.87 -11.36 -13.25
N GLU A 355 -9.64 -11.78 -13.57
CA GLU A 355 -8.75 -10.92 -14.34
C GLU A 355 -9.62 -10.33 -15.45
N ILE A 356 -9.90 -9.04 -15.38
CA ILE A 356 -10.42 -8.33 -16.52
C ILE A 356 -9.23 -8.31 -17.45
N SER A 357 -9.00 -9.49 -18.04
CA SER A 357 -8.07 -9.63 -19.15
C SER A 357 -8.45 -8.49 -20.07
N GLY A 358 -7.48 -7.71 -20.56
CA GLY A 358 -7.61 -6.44 -21.30
C GLY A 358 -8.66 -6.32 -22.40
N LYS A 359 -9.73 -7.06 -22.30
CA LYS A 359 -10.88 -7.16 -23.20
C LYS A 359 -12.08 -6.31 -22.78
N HIS A 360 -12.02 -5.63 -21.62
CA HIS A 360 -13.13 -4.78 -21.13
C HIS A 360 -12.78 -3.29 -21.25
N GLN A 361 -12.47 -2.83 -22.44
CA GLN A 361 -12.47 -1.39 -22.71
C GLN A 361 -13.86 -0.96 -23.22
N GLY A 362 -14.49 -0.11 -22.43
CA GLY A 362 -15.55 0.79 -22.84
C GLY A 362 -16.96 0.35 -22.48
N TYR A 363 -17.33 0.53 -21.28
CA TYR A 363 -18.67 0.96 -20.86
C TYR A 363 -18.68 1.32 -19.38
N TRP A 364 -19.09 2.52 -19.06
CA TRP A 364 -19.25 3.02 -17.69
C TRP A 364 -20.74 3.07 -17.39
N ASP A 365 -21.23 2.14 -16.59
CA ASP A 365 -22.66 1.97 -16.36
C ASP A 365 -23.26 2.92 -15.31
N SER A 366 -22.40 3.66 -14.56
CA SER A 366 -22.93 4.57 -13.53
C SER A 366 -21.91 5.61 -13.01
N LYS A 367 -22.43 6.64 -12.34
CA LYS A 367 -21.63 7.61 -11.56
C LYS A 367 -20.70 6.94 -10.53
N SER A 368 -21.05 5.74 -10.05
CA SER A 368 -20.23 4.99 -9.08
C SER A 368 -18.96 4.42 -9.70
N GLU A 369 -19.00 3.94 -10.94
CA GLU A 369 -17.82 3.48 -11.69
C GLU A 369 -16.87 4.63 -12.00
N PHE A 370 -17.42 5.78 -12.30
CA PHE A 370 -16.65 7.00 -12.48
C PHE A 370 -15.92 7.41 -11.21
N TYR A 371 -16.62 7.41 -10.07
CA TYR A 371 -15.99 7.72 -8.77
C TYR A 371 -14.90 6.72 -8.40
N GLU A 372 -15.14 5.43 -8.65
CA GLU A 372 -14.14 4.37 -8.44
C GLU A 372 -12.88 4.58 -9.29
N LEU A 373 -13.02 5.00 -10.54
CA LEU A 373 -11.88 5.32 -11.42
C LEU A 373 -11.09 6.54 -10.97
N CYS A 374 -11.77 7.57 -10.51
CA CYS A 374 -11.10 8.75 -9.98
C CYS A 374 -10.33 8.41 -8.70
N THR A 375 -10.93 7.66 -7.78
CA THR A 375 -10.28 7.25 -6.53
C THR A 375 -9.12 6.28 -6.76
N GLN A 376 -9.18 5.44 -7.79
CA GLN A 376 -8.10 4.52 -8.16
C GLN A 376 -6.86 5.23 -8.72
N ARG A 377 -6.95 6.46 -9.20
CA ARG A 377 -5.81 7.22 -9.74
C ARG A 377 -4.87 7.76 -8.67
N TRP A 378 -5.36 8.01 -7.45
CA TRP A 378 -4.62 8.73 -6.41
C TRP A 378 -4.28 10.19 -6.79
N ASP A 379 -5.20 10.88 -7.42
CA ASP A 379 -5.04 12.27 -7.86
C ASP A 379 -5.47 13.31 -6.81
N ASN A 380 -5.84 12.86 -5.62
CA ASN A 380 -6.25 13.72 -4.51
C ASN A 380 -5.05 14.45 -3.89
N ASP A 381 -5.32 15.59 -3.22
CA ASP A 381 -4.28 16.41 -2.57
C ASP A 381 -3.64 15.69 -1.38
N ILE A 382 -4.46 14.98 -0.59
CA ILE A 382 -4.01 14.21 0.57
C ILE A 382 -4.55 12.79 0.46
N ILE A 383 -3.67 11.81 0.58
CA ILE A 383 -4.02 10.39 0.46
C ILE A 383 -3.54 9.66 1.71
N PHE A 384 -4.46 9.00 2.40
CA PHE A 384 -4.15 8.03 3.45
C PHE A 384 -4.23 6.63 2.88
N THR A 385 -3.16 5.85 3.04
CA THR A 385 -3.09 4.49 2.49
C THR A 385 -2.27 3.55 3.37
N THR A 386 -2.20 2.26 3.00
CA THR A 386 -1.41 1.26 3.71
C THR A 386 -0.07 0.99 3.03
N ILE A 387 0.89 0.44 3.80
CA ILE A 387 2.16 -0.05 3.24
C ILE A 387 1.94 -1.14 2.18
N VAL A 388 0.86 -1.93 2.32
CA VAL A 388 0.47 -2.96 1.34
C VAL A 388 0.13 -2.32 0.00
N GLN A 389 -0.72 -1.28 -0.02
CA GLN A 389 -1.11 -0.57 -1.24
C GLN A 389 0.05 0.19 -1.85
N PHE A 390 0.90 0.79 -1.02
CA PHE A 390 2.13 1.44 -1.47
C PHE A 390 3.03 0.46 -2.23
N LEU A 391 3.36 -0.68 -1.63
CA LEU A 391 4.24 -1.68 -2.25
C LEU A 391 3.58 -2.36 -3.48
N ASN A 392 2.27 -2.59 -3.46
CA ASN A 392 1.54 -3.11 -4.61
C ASN A 392 1.63 -2.17 -5.82
N THR A 393 1.68 -0.85 -5.61
CA THR A 393 1.88 0.13 -6.69
C THR A 393 3.15 -0.16 -7.50
N PHE A 394 4.21 -0.63 -6.84
CA PHE A 394 5.48 -0.98 -7.48
C PHE A 394 5.54 -2.43 -7.96
N TYR A 395 5.03 -3.38 -7.18
CA TYR A 395 5.33 -4.80 -7.31
C TYR A 395 4.11 -5.68 -7.52
N GLY A 396 2.91 -5.13 -7.32
CA GLY A 396 1.65 -5.85 -7.49
C GLY A 396 1.37 -6.27 -8.93
N LYS A 397 0.45 -7.21 -9.07
CA LYS A 397 0.09 -7.80 -10.38
C LYS A 397 -0.97 -7.00 -11.14
N SER A 398 -1.71 -6.13 -10.48
CA SER A 398 -2.81 -5.36 -11.10
C SER A 398 -2.30 -4.18 -11.92
N THR A 399 -2.83 -3.98 -13.12
CA THR A 399 -2.59 -2.76 -13.90
C THR A 399 -3.11 -1.50 -13.20
N GLN A 400 -4.14 -1.65 -12.34
CA GLN A 400 -4.66 -0.56 -11.52
C GLN A 400 -3.65 -0.11 -10.47
N ASP A 401 -2.89 -1.05 -9.88
CA ASP A 401 -1.85 -0.71 -8.92
C ASP A 401 -0.73 0.07 -9.60
N THR A 402 -0.23 -0.42 -10.73
CA THR A 402 0.84 0.25 -11.48
C THR A 402 0.43 1.63 -12.00
N ARG A 403 -0.85 1.85 -12.34
CA ARG A 403 -1.39 3.14 -12.78
C ARG A 403 -1.12 4.29 -11.81
N ARG A 404 -1.02 4.01 -10.51
CA ARG A 404 -0.81 5.00 -9.44
C ARG A 404 0.63 5.48 -9.33
N LEU A 405 1.60 4.74 -9.91
CA LEU A 405 3.01 4.97 -9.66
C LEU A 405 3.46 6.40 -9.98
N HIS A 406 3.02 6.97 -11.11
CA HIS A 406 3.41 8.31 -11.47
C HIS A 406 2.84 9.41 -10.54
N HIS A 407 1.78 9.11 -9.78
CA HIS A 407 1.24 10.00 -8.77
C HIS A 407 2.05 10.02 -7.45
N LEU A 408 2.98 9.08 -7.27
CA LEU A 408 3.96 9.10 -6.19
C LEU A 408 5.14 10.05 -6.48
N MET A 409 5.29 10.50 -7.73
CA MET A 409 6.34 11.44 -8.14
C MET A 409 5.97 12.86 -7.74
N ASN A 410 6.97 13.67 -7.37
CA ASN A 410 6.82 15.06 -6.91
C ASN A 410 5.82 15.20 -5.74
N ALA A 411 5.90 14.28 -4.78
CA ALA A 411 5.01 14.23 -3.61
C ALA A 411 5.81 14.29 -2.30
N THR A 412 5.15 14.64 -1.19
CA THR A 412 5.68 14.36 0.15
C THR A 412 5.03 13.09 0.69
N ILE A 413 5.83 12.07 0.98
CA ILE A 413 5.38 10.76 1.40
C ILE A 413 5.82 10.50 2.84
N ILE A 414 4.87 10.34 3.74
CA ILE A 414 5.12 10.06 5.16
C ILE A 414 4.85 8.58 5.40
N PHE A 415 5.86 7.86 5.88
CA PHE A 415 5.71 6.48 6.34
C PHE A 415 5.62 6.49 7.86
N ASP A 416 4.45 6.21 8.41
CA ASP A 416 4.26 6.09 9.85
C ASP A 416 4.53 4.65 10.31
N GLU A 417 5.24 4.52 11.44
CA GLU A 417 5.69 3.23 11.99
C GLU A 417 6.43 2.38 10.94
N VAL A 418 7.48 2.94 10.32
CA VAL A 418 8.24 2.30 9.21
C VAL A 418 8.81 0.93 9.55
N GLN A 419 9.04 0.64 10.85
CA GLN A 419 9.48 -0.68 11.33
C GLN A 419 8.46 -1.80 11.08
N SER A 420 7.23 -1.46 10.71
CA SER A 420 6.19 -2.42 10.36
C SER A 420 6.31 -2.98 8.94
N VAL A 421 7.25 -2.47 8.13
CA VAL A 421 7.53 -3.03 6.80
C VAL A 421 7.98 -4.48 6.94
N PRO A 422 7.31 -5.46 6.30
CA PRO A 422 7.72 -6.86 6.40
C PRO A 422 9.16 -7.06 5.94
N VAL A 423 9.92 -7.87 6.68
CA VAL A 423 11.35 -8.12 6.42
C VAL A 423 11.61 -8.49 4.96
N LYS A 424 10.80 -9.38 4.39
CA LYS A 424 10.95 -9.81 2.98
C LYS A 424 10.75 -8.67 1.96
N CYS A 425 10.05 -7.61 2.33
CA CYS A 425 9.81 -6.45 1.47
C CYS A 425 10.86 -5.35 1.65
N MET A 426 11.76 -5.44 2.62
CA MET A 426 12.62 -4.33 3.04
C MET A 426 13.54 -3.82 1.92
N TYR A 427 14.22 -4.69 1.17
CA TYR A 427 15.07 -4.25 0.06
C TYR A 427 14.26 -3.66 -1.11
N LEU A 428 13.08 -4.19 -1.36
CA LEU A 428 12.15 -3.64 -2.35
C LEU A 428 11.65 -2.25 -1.92
N PHE A 429 11.34 -2.09 -0.64
CA PHE A 429 10.95 -0.81 -0.04
C PHE A 429 12.07 0.23 -0.16
N ASN A 430 13.30 -0.13 0.23
CA ASN A 430 14.46 0.77 0.13
C ASN A 430 14.68 1.24 -1.31
N SER A 431 14.59 0.33 -2.28
CA SER A 431 14.73 0.68 -3.70
C SER A 431 13.62 1.59 -4.21
N ALA A 432 12.37 1.35 -3.79
CA ALA A 432 11.24 2.22 -4.15
C ALA A 432 11.39 3.63 -3.54
N VAL A 433 11.78 3.72 -2.27
CA VAL A 433 11.99 5.00 -1.56
C VAL A 433 13.12 5.80 -2.20
N ASN A 434 14.26 5.17 -2.50
CA ASN A 434 15.36 5.84 -3.20
C ASN A 434 14.93 6.35 -4.58
N PHE A 435 14.22 5.53 -5.36
CA PHE A 435 13.71 5.91 -6.67
C PHE A 435 12.76 7.11 -6.59
N LEU A 436 11.85 7.12 -5.64
CA LEU A 436 10.91 8.24 -5.44
C LEU A 436 11.64 9.52 -5.07
N CYS A 437 12.66 9.43 -4.23
CA CYS A 437 13.40 10.60 -3.79
C CYS A 437 14.31 11.15 -4.89
N TYR A 438 15.14 10.31 -5.49
CA TYR A 438 16.26 10.75 -6.32
C TYR A 438 15.95 10.84 -7.83
N GLN A 439 14.97 10.07 -8.32
CA GLN A 439 14.47 10.17 -9.70
C GLN A 439 13.08 10.78 -9.77
N GLY A 440 12.26 10.60 -8.71
CA GLY A 440 10.88 11.05 -8.68
C GLY A 440 10.65 12.42 -8.07
N ASN A 441 11.71 13.13 -7.63
CA ASN A 441 11.61 14.42 -6.92
C ASN A 441 10.62 14.39 -5.75
N SER A 442 10.52 13.28 -5.01
CA SER A 442 9.61 13.17 -3.86
C SER A 442 10.37 13.28 -2.54
N THR A 443 9.78 13.96 -1.57
CA THR A 443 10.31 14.02 -0.21
C THR A 443 9.74 12.89 0.61
N ILE A 444 10.62 12.17 1.31
CA ILE A 444 10.24 11.01 2.13
C ILE A 444 10.44 11.34 3.60
N VAL A 445 9.45 11.07 4.42
CA VAL A 445 9.53 11.18 5.88
C VAL A 445 9.33 9.81 6.49
N LEU A 446 10.36 9.28 7.14
CA LEU A 446 10.33 8.02 7.87
C LEU A 446 10.02 8.32 9.34
N SER A 447 8.77 8.10 9.73
CA SER A 447 8.29 8.36 11.09
C SER A 447 8.29 7.08 11.91
N THR A 448 8.98 7.10 13.04
CA THR A 448 9.07 5.95 13.95
C THR A 448 9.37 6.37 15.39
N ALA A 449 9.04 5.52 16.35
CA ALA A 449 9.54 5.62 17.72
C ALA A 449 10.85 4.82 17.93
N THR A 450 11.17 3.93 16.97
CA THR A 450 12.29 3.00 17.02
C THR A 450 13.07 3.05 15.71
N GLN A 451 14.29 3.58 15.73
CA GLN A 451 15.06 3.79 14.51
C GLN A 451 15.56 2.46 13.92
N LEU A 452 15.32 2.27 12.61
CA LEU A 452 15.88 1.18 11.82
C LEU A 452 17.14 1.67 11.11
N ASP A 453 18.26 0.95 11.22
CA ASP A 453 19.52 1.25 10.49
C ASP A 453 19.45 0.76 9.03
N MET A 454 18.45 1.22 8.28
CA MET A 454 18.26 0.81 6.86
C MET A 454 19.41 1.26 5.95
N GLU A 455 20.18 2.25 6.37
CA GLU A 455 21.36 2.76 5.68
C GLU A 455 22.54 1.78 5.70
N LYS A 456 22.59 0.87 6.69
CA LYS A 456 23.65 -0.14 6.83
C LYS A 456 23.33 -1.45 6.11
N MET A 457 22.16 -1.55 5.47
CA MET A 457 21.73 -2.75 4.76
C MET A 457 22.50 -2.93 3.45
N LYS A 458 22.50 -4.15 2.90
CA LYS A 458 23.10 -4.45 1.58
C LYS A 458 22.52 -3.61 0.43
N HIS A 459 21.20 -3.38 0.45
CA HIS A 459 20.48 -2.46 -0.43
C HIS A 459 19.92 -1.34 0.45
N PRO A 460 20.75 -0.30 0.72
CA PRO A 460 20.45 0.70 1.73
C PRO A 460 19.43 1.73 1.24
N ILE A 461 18.84 2.46 2.18
CA ILE A 461 18.29 3.79 1.91
C ILE A 461 19.45 4.78 1.92
N PHE A 462 19.47 5.70 0.96
CA PHE A 462 20.49 6.74 0.88
C PHE A 462 19.96 8.04 1.51
N VAL A 463 20.43 8.36 2.70
CA VAL A 463 20.07 9.59 3.41
C VAL A 463 21.26 10.55 3.46
N ASP A 464 20.97 11.86 3.51
CA ASP A 464 21.98 12.85 3.85
C ASP A 464 22.10 12.91 5.38
N GLU A 465 23.05 12.14 5.96
CA GLU A 465 23.23 12.01 7.40
C GLU A 465 23.31 13.35 8.14
N LYS A 466 23.79 14.41 7.50
CA LYS A 466 23.91 15.74 8.14
C LYS A 466 22.56 16.45 8.28
N ASN A 467 21.60 16.12 7.44
CA ASN A 467 20.32 16.80 7.36
C ASN A 467 19.12 15.88 7.53
N ALA A 468 19.33 14.57 7.72
CA ALA A 468 18.27 13.56 7.75
C ALA A 468 17.29 13.75 8.93
N GLU A 469 17.77 14.17 10.07
CA GLU A 469 16.91 14.33 11.26
C GLU A 469 16.05 15.59 11.14
N ILE A 470 14.72 15.42 11.25
CA ILE A 470 13.79 16.56 11.34
C ILE A 470 13.98 17.25 12.67
N ILE A 471 14.20 16.48 13.73
CA ILE A 471 14.43 16.98 15.09
C ILE A 471 15.78 16.48 15.56
N GLU A 472 16.68 17.39 15.89
CA GLU A 472 17.95 17.02 16.50
C GLU A 472 17.71 16.57 17.94
N GLU A 473 18.10 15.36 18.28
CA GLU A 473 17.87 14.73 19.58
C GLU A 473 18.38 15.59 20.76
N ALA A 474 19.54 16.20 20.59
CA ALA A 474 20.14 17.05 21.62
C ALA A 474 19.30 18.31 21.98
N LYS A 475 18.29 18.64 21.17
CA LYS A 475 17.43 19.81 21.38
C LYS A 475 16.15 19.51 22.17
N MET A 476 15.83 18.20 22.41
CA MET A 476 14.55 17.81 23.01
C MET A 476 14.76 16.97 24.28
N ASP A 477 14.05 17.32 25.34
CA ASP A 477 13.95 16.50 26.53
C ASP A 477 12.73 15.56 26.44
N TYR A 478 12.96 14.35 25.92
CA TYR A 478 11.93 13.32 25.83
C TYR A 478 11.63 12.59 27.16
N SER A 479 12.35 12.89 28.23
CA SER A 479 12.15 12.23 29.55
C SER A 479 10.72 12.43 30.07
N VAL A 480 10.10 13.58 29.74
CA VAL A 480 8.71 13.88 30.09
C VAL A 480 7.71 12.95 29.37
N LEU A 481 8.09 12.41 28.21
CA LEU A 481 7.29 11.47 27.45
C LEU A 481 7.50 10.02 27.95
N LYS A 482 8.62 9.70 28.64
CA LYS A 482 8.84 8.38 29.23
C LYS A 482 7.98 8.21 30.48
N ARG A 483 6.88 7.47 30.34
CA ARG A 483 5.85 7.30 31.39
C ARG A 483 5.71 5.87 31.83
N THR A 484 6.39 4.95 31.16
CA THR A 484 6.31 3.52 31.37
C THR A 484 7.71 2.98 31.60
N GLU A 485 7.86 2.10 32.56
CA GLU A 485 9.07 1.32 32.79
C GLU A 485 8.84 -0.13 32.35
N LEU A 486 9.81 -0.66 31.61
CA LEU A 486 9.86 -2.10 31.33
C LEU A 486 10.28 -2.84 32.60
N LYS A 487 9.72 -4.02 32.82
CA LYS A 487 10.08 -4.92 33.93
C LYS A 487 10.37 -6.30 33.34
N ASP A 488 11.62 -6.73 33.53
CA ASP A 488 12.06 -8.06 33.11
C ASP A 488 11.51 -9.13 34.05
N CYS A 489 10.53 -9.89 33.55
CA CYS A 489 9.94 -11.04 34.21
C CYS A 489 10.15 -12.34 33.44
N ILE A 490 11.17 -12.36 32.55
CA ILE A 490 11.54 -13.52 31.78
C ILE A 490 12.16 -14.58 32.67
N LYS A 491 11.68 -15.81 32.59
CA LYS A 491 12.19 -16.93 33.38
C LYS A 491 13.10 -17.84 32.55
N THR A 492 14.01 -18.54 33.21
CA THR A 492 14.82 -19.62 32.58
C THR A 492 13.92 -20.74 32.03
N CYS A 493 12.86 -21.10 32.79
CA CYS A 493 11.79 -21.98 32.32
C CYS A 493 10.59 -21.13 31.96
N PRO A 494 10.12 -21.12 30.71
CA PRO A 494 8.97 -20.34 30.29
C PRO A 494 7.73 -20.60 31.17
N TYR A 495 6.87 -19.57 31.28
CA TYR A 495 5.60 -19.74 31.96
C TYR A 495 4.73 -20.74 31.19
N ASN A 496 4.11 -21.69 31.92
CA ASN A 496 2.98 -22.45 31.38
C ASN A 496 1.68 -21.61 31.54
N MET A 497 0.55 -22.11 31.08
CA MET A 497 -0.73 -21.39 31.12
C MET A 497 -1.16 -21.04 32.54
N GLU A 498 -1.09 -22.00 33.48
CA GLU A 498 -1.50 -21.81 34.89
C GLU A 498 -0.60 -20.79 35.59
N ASP A 499 0.73 -20.90 35.44
CA ASP A 499 1.67 -19.92 36.00
C ASP A 499 1.43 -18.52 35.46
N MET A 500 1.05 -18.40 34.20
CA MET A 500 0.74 -17.12 33.55
C MET A 500 -0.55 -16.51 34.09
N GLU A 501 -1.61 -17.30 34.26
CA GLU A 501 -2.86 -16.88 34.85
C GLU A 501 -2.63 -16.36 36.29
N ASP A 502 -1.87 -17.08 37.10
CA ASP A 502 -1.53 -16.68 38.49
C ASP A 502 -0.72 -15.37 38.48
N PHE A 503 0.21 -15.21 37.54
CA PHE A 503 0.94 -13.96 37.37
C PHE A 503 0.05 -12.80 36.98
N ILE A 504 -0.90 -13.01 36.05
CA ILE A 504 -1.89 -12.01 35.63
C ILE A 504 -2.74 -11.59 36.83
N LEU A 505 -3.29 -12.54 37.58
CA LEU A 505 -4.15 -12.25 38.75
C LEU A 505 -3.38 -11.52 39.86
N LYS A 506 -2.11 -11.89 40.08
CA LYS A 506 -1.23 -11.20 41.02
C LYS A 506 -1.02 -9.73 40.63
N LYS A 507 -0.73 -9.46 39.34
CA LYS A 507 -0.53 -8.10 38.84
C LYS A 507 -1.84 -7.31 38.76
N LYS A 508 -2.93 -7.97 38.46
CA LYS A 508 -4.27 -7.36 38.49
C LYS A 508 -4.67 -6.85 39.88
N ALA A 509 -4.27 -7.52 40.95
CA ALA A 509 -4.54 -7.08 42.32
C ALA A 509 -3.83 -5.74 42.70
N GLU A 510 -2.78 -5.37 41.94
CA GLU A 510 -2.01 -4.15 42.12
C GLU A 510 -2.61 -2.93 41.37
N VAL A 511 -3.47 -3.15 40.34
CA VAL A 511 -3.98 -2.12 39.43
C VAL A 511 -5.44 -2.35 39.07
N LYS A 512 -6.16 -1.29 38.67
CA LYS A 512 -7.56 -1.39 38.22
C LYS A 512 -7.68 -1.82 36.78
N SER A 513 -6.75 -1.37 35.89
CA SER A 513 -6.78 -1.73 34.49
C SER A 513 -5.47 -2.39 34.07
N LEU A 514 -5.56 -3.63 33.60
CA LEU A 514 -4.43 -4.44 33.14
C LEU A 514 -4.61 -4.85 31.68
N LEU A 515 -3.62 -4.57 30.85
CA LEU A 515 -3.52 -5.06 29.49
C LEU A 515 -2.64 -6.31 29.43
N VAL A 516 -3.08 -7.37 28.75
CA VAL A 516 -2.30 -8.59 28.52
C VAL A 516 -2.21 -8.82 27.02
N VAL A 517 -0.97 -8.80 26.48
CA VAL A 517 -0.75 -8.99 25.05
C VAL A 517 0.08 -10.24 24.80
N VAL A 518 -0.47 -11.15 24.01
CA VAL A 518 0.15 -12.42 23.61
C VAL A 518 0.32 -12.49 22.09
N ASN A 519 1.13 -13.45 21.62
CA ASN A 519 1.45 -13.50 20.17
C ASN A 519 0.42 -14.30 19.37
N LYS A 520 -0.29 -15.25 19.99
CA LYS A 520 -1.26 -16.12 19.29
C LYS A 520 -2.69 -15.87 19.73
N VAL A 521 -3.60 -15.85 18.74
CA VAL A 521 -5.04 -15.70 18.98
C VAL A 521 -5.59 -16.86 19.84
N ARG A 522 -5.08 -18.08 19.65
CA ARG A 522 -5.46 -19.25 20.46
C ARG A 522 -5.16 -19.02 21.94
N THR A 523 -3.93 -18.57 22.25
CA THR A 523 -3.52 -18.26 23.62
C THR A 523 -4.35 -17.16 24.25
N ALA A 524 -4.69 -16.12 23.46
CA ALA A 524 -5.55 -15.04 23.93
C ALA A 524 -6.95 -15.56 24.33
N ASN A 525 -7.53 -16.42 23.49
CA ASN A 525 -8.84 -17.04 23.77
C ASN A 525 -8.79 -17.94 25.00
N GLU A 526 -7.77 -18.76 25.15
CA GLU A 526 -7.60 -19.68 26.29
C GLU A 526 -7.45 -18.92 27.61
N LEU A 527 -6.62 -17.87 27.64
CA LEU A 527 -6.51 -16.96 28.79
C LEU A 527 -7.84 -16.26 29.12
N TYR A 528 -8.60 -15.85 28.09
CA TYR A 528 -9.90 -15.24 28.26
C TYR A 528 -10.90 -16.19 28.98
N GLU A 529 -11.01 -17.42 28.47
CA GLU A 529 -11.93 -18.41 29.04
C GLU A 529 -11.56 -18.79 30.48
N ASN A 530 -10.27 -18.96 30.76
CA ASN A 530 -9.81 -19.34 32.09
C ASN A 530 -9.97 -18.20 33.09
N LEU A 531 -9.57 -16.99 32.74
CA LEU A 531 -9.58 -15.86 33.66
C LEU A 531 -10.98 -15.35 33.99
N ARG A 532 -11.94 -15.40 33.04
CA ARG A 532 -13.32 -14.91 33.28
C ARG A 532 -14.02 -15.62 34.46
N ASN A 533 -13.57 -16.83 34.78
CA ASN A 533 -14.12 -17.63 35.91
C ASN A 533 -13.24 -17.54 37.19
N ARG A 534 -12.08 -16.86 37.12
CA ARG A 534 -11.13 -16.76 38.25
C ARG A 534 -11.04 -15.37 38.89
N THR A 535 -11.75 -14.37 38.32
CA THR A 535 -11.73 -13.00 38.84
C THR A 535 -13.09 -12.32 38.71
N ASP A 536 -13.38 -11.39 39.61
CA ASP A 536 -14.54 -10.50 39.55
C ASP A 536 -14.32 -9.31 38.60
N ALA A 537 -13.07 -9.09 38.13
CA ALA A 537 -12.76 -8.07 37.16
C ALA A 537 -13.40 -8.39 35.82
N LYS A 538 -13.85 -7.37 35.11
CA LYS A 538 -14.37 -7.50 33.75
C LYS A 538 -13.27 -7.91 32.78
N VAL A 539 -13.32 -9.11 32.21
CA VAL A 539 -12.37 -9.58 31.20
C VAL A 539 -12.90 -9.26 29.81
N ILE A 540 -12.09 -8.60 28.99
CA ILE A 540 -12.41 -8.19 27.61
C ILE A 540 -11.38 -8.80 26.68
N LEU A 541 -11.84 -9.44 25.58
CA LEU A 541 -11.00 -10.01 24.55
C LEU A 541 -11.00 -9.12 23.29
N LEU A 542 -9.83 -8.86 22.71
CA LEU A 542 -9.68 -8.12 21.45
C LEU A 542 -8.65 -8.79 20.53
N THR A 543 -9.10 -9.43 19.46
CA THR A 543 -8.25 -10.17 18.51
C THR A 543 -8.65 -9.89 17.05
N SER A 544 -7.90 -10.45 16.11
CA SER A 544 -8.22 -10.39 14.67
C SER A 544 -9.47 -11.20 14.28
N ARG A 545 -10.01 -12.06 15.16
CA ARG A 545 -11.20 -12.87 14.89
C ARG A 545 -12.53 -12.11 14.95
N PHE A 546 -12.51 -10.85 15.33
CA PHE A 546 -13.71 -10.00 15.35
C PHE A 546 -13.82 -9.21 14.03
N CYS A 547 -15.05 -9.07 13.52
CA CYS A 547 -15.30 -8.17 12.39
C CYS A 547 -15.16 -6.69 12.79
N PRO A 548 -14.97 -5.75 11.84
CA PRO A 548 -14.79 -4.34 12.14
C PRO A 548 -15.90 -3.73 13.00
N ALA A 549 -17.18 -4.05 12.73
CA ALA A 549 -18.31 -3.57 13.55
C ALA A 549 -18.21 -4.04 14.99
N ASN A 550 -17.85 -5.32 15.24
CA ASN A 550 -17.70 -5.85 16.59
C ASN A 550 -16.47 -5.24 17.30
N LYS A 551 -15.35 -5.05 16.59
CA LYS A 551 -14.18 -4.38 17.16
C LYS A 551 -14.51 -2.97 17.64
N ARG A 552 -15.29 -2.19 16.87
CA ARG A 552 -15.75 -0.85 17.30
C ARG A 552 -16.56 -0.92 18.59
N ASP A 553 -17.50 -1.86 18.69
CA ASP A 553 -18.30 -2.04 19.89
C ASP A 553 -17.46 -2.45 21.12
N ILE A 554 -16.47 -3.35 20.93
CA ILE A 554 -15.54 -3.77 21.99
C ILE A 554 -14.69 -2.59 22.46
N LEU A 555 -14.16 -1.80 21.52
CA LEU A 555 -13.36 -0.61 21.82
C LEU A 555 -14.20 0.44 22.57
N GLU A 556 -15.44 0.67 22.18
CA GLU A 556 -16.35 1.60 22.88
C GLU A 556 -16.61 1.15 24.32
N LYS A 557 -16.85 -0.15 24.52
CA LYS A 557 -16.97 -0.76 25.87
C LYS A 557 -15.69 -0.56 26.69
N LEU A 558 -14.53 -0.77 26.05
CA LEU A 558 -13.23 -0.62 26.69
C LEU A 558 -12.94 0.84 27.07
N TYR A 559 -13.18 1.80 26.16
CA TYR A 559 -13.07 3.23 26.45
C TYR A 559 -13.99 3.66 27.61
N THR A 560 -15.20 3.15 27.62
CA THR A 560 -16.17 3.46 28.68
C THR A 560 -15.72 2.92 30.03
N ALA A 561 -15.22 1.68 30.08
CA ALA A 561 -14.72 1.05 31.29
C ALA A 561 -13.48 1.78 31.86
N LEU A 562 -12.53 2.12 30.98
CA LEU A 562 -11.33 2.87 31.36
C LEU A 562 -11.66 4.26 31.91
N ARG A 563 -12.57 5.02 31.24
CA ARG A 563 -13.00 6.34 31.71
C ARG A 563 -13.69 6.27 33.08
N LYS A 564 -14.46 5.22 33.33
CA LYS A 564 -15.13 4.98 34.63
C LYS A 564 -14.20 4.41 35.67
N LYS A 565 -12.95 4.07 35.34
CA LYS A 565 -11.98 3.38 36.19
C LYS A 565 -12.53 2.06 36.74
N GLU A 566 -13.26 1.33 35.90
CA GLU A 566 -13.76 -0.01 36.19
C GLU A 566 -12.60 -0.98 36.41
N ASP A 567 -12.85 -2.06 37.11
CA ASP A 567 -11.89 -3.13 37.34
C ASP A 567 -11.85 -4.07 36.14
N ILE A 568 -10.79 -3.97 35.32
CA ILE A 568 -10.74 -4.64 34.01
C ILE A 568 -9.42 -5.35 33.73
N ILE A 569 -9.50 -6.46 32.96
CA ILE A 569 -8.39 -7.10 32.25
C ILE A 569 -8.73 -7.09 30.75
N CYS A 570 -7.88 -6.51 29.93
CA CYS A 570 -7.99 -6.61 28.48
C CYS A 570 -6.95 -7.61 27.96
N ILE A 571 -7.40 -8.68 27.33
CA ILE A 571 -6.55 -9.68 26.69
C ILE A 571 -6.56 -9.42 25.18
N SER A 572 -5.39 -9.30 24.57
CA SER A 572 -5.27 -8.96 23.15
C SER A 572 -4.09 -9.64 22.48
N THR A 573 -4.08 -9.56 21.17
CA THR A 573 -2.87 -9.78 20.36
C THR A 573 -2.28 -8.42 19.92
N SER A 574 -1.26 -8.42 19.05
CA SER A 574 -0.62 -7.20 18.56
C SER A 574 -1.57 -6.15 17.93
N ILE A 575 -2.84 -6.50 17.70
CA ILE A 575 -3.84 -5.55 17.17
C ILE A 575 -4.04 -4.30 18.05
N ILE A 576 -3.72 -4.39 19.35
CA ILE A 576 -3.84 -3.28 20.29
C ILE A 576 -2.61 -2.34 20.28
N GLU A 577 -1.49 -2.80 19.74
CA GLU A 577 -0.20 -2.09 19.79
C GLU A 577 -0.20 -0.85 18.90
N ALA A 578 -0.95 -0.85 17.82
CA ALA A 578 -0.99 0.28 16.89
C ALA A 578 -2.42 0.83 16.71
N GLY A 579 -2.54 2.15 16.61
CA GLY A 579 -3.74 2.87 16.20
C GLY A 579 -4.88 3.01 17.19
N ILE A 580 -4.77 2.43 18.38
CA ILE A 580 -5.83 2.53 19.39
C ILE A 580 -5.37 3.52 20.48
N ASP A 581 -6.16 4.57 20.72
CA ASP A 581 -5.84 5.61 21.72
C ASP A 581 -6.42 5.25 23.10
N ILE A 582 -5.75 4.30 23.76
CA ILE A 582 -6.12 3.79 25.09
C ILE A 582 -4.95 3.89 26.05
N SER A 583 -5.28 3.99 27.35
CA SER A 583 -4.31 4.11 28.45
C SER A 583 -4.69 3.15 29.59
N PHE A 584 -3.80 2.21 29.88
CA PHE A 584 -3.91 1.27 31.01
C PHE A 584 -2.96 1.65 32.14
N GLU A 585 -3.20 1.16 33.37
CA GLU A 585 -2.28 1.35 34.50
C GLU A 585 -1.02 0.49 34.36
N ALA A 586 -1.20 -0.75 33.89
CA ALA A 586 -0.09 -1.66 33.62
C ALA A 586 -0.36 -2.56 32.41
N ALA A 587 0.71 -3.15 31.86
CA ALA A 587 0.61 -4.18 30.83
C ALA A 587 1.52 -5.39 31.13
N ILE A 588 1.13 -6.53 30.60
CA ILE A 588 1.96 -7.73 30.50
C ILE A 588 2.11 -8.04 29.01
N ARG A 589 3.35 -8.20 28.53
CA ARG A 589 3.65 -8.52 27.14
C ARG A 589 4.45 -9.81 27.03
N ASN A 590 3.91 -10.78 26.29
CA ASN A 590 4.70 -11.97 25.97
C ASN A 590 5.86 -11.61 25.05
N LEU A 591 6.99 -12.24 25.25
CA LEU A 591 8.24 -12.01 24.52
C LEU A 591 8.04 -12.06 22.99
N THR A 592 8.58 -11.06 22.32
CA THR A 592 8.44 -10.84 20.86
C THR A 592 9.51 -9.84 20.39
N LYS A 593 9.36 -9.26 19.21
CA LYS A 593 10.22 -8.18 18.71
C LYS A 593 10.23 -7.00 19.68
N LEU A 594 11.37 -6.34 19.84
CA LEU A 594 11.55 -5.24 20.79
C LEU A 594 10.64 -4.03 20.49
N ASP A 595 10.44 -3.70 19.21
CA ASP A 595 9.53 -2.64 18.79
C ASP A 595 8.07 -2.88 19.23
N SER A 596 7.61 -4.12 19.19
CA SER A 596 6.29 -4.55 19.65
C SER A 596 6.16 -4.46 21.19
N ILE A 597 7.23 -4.79 21.93
CA ILE A 597 7.29 -4.59 23.39
C ILE A 597 7.15 -3.09 23.72
N ILE A 598 7.92 -2.23 23.04
CA ILE A 598 7.88 -0.77 23.23
C ILE A 598 6.50 -0.20 22.86
N GLN A 599 5.87 -0.70 21.78
CA GLN A 599 4.52 -0.26 21.38
C GLN A 599 3.46 -0.65 22.42
N THR A 600 3.56 -1.85 23.01
CA THR A 600 2.71 -2.26 24.13
C THR A 600 2.94 -1.37 25.36
N ALA A 601 4.18 -1.08 25.72
CA ALA A 601 4.54 -0.15 26.79
C ALA A 601 3.94 1.26 26.54
N GLY A 602 3.88 1.69 25.28
CA GLY A 602 3.24 2.93 24.85
C GLY A 602 1.72 2.98 25.07
N ARG A 603 1.07 1.88 25.46
CA ARG A 603 -0.35 1.81 25.86
C ARG A 603 -0.54 1.91 27.37
N VAL A 604 0.54 1.95 28.13
CA VAL A 604 0.54 2.10 29.57
C VAL A 604 0.77 3.56 29.93
N ASN A 605 -0.04 4.10 30.83
CA ASN A 605 0.05 5.49 31.32
C ASN A 605 0.15 6.54 30.18
N ARG A 606 -0.47 6.27 29.05
CA ARG A 606 -0.35 7.06 27.82
C ARG A 606 -0.72 8.51 28.00
N ASN A 607 -1.71 8.79 28.85
CA ASN A 607 -2.20 10.13 29.13
C ASN A 607 -1.48 10.81 30.33
N GLY A 608 -0.55 10.10 30.99
CA GLY A 608 0.15 10.60 32.18
C GLY A 608 -0.76 10.75 33.40
N GLU A 609 -1.74 9.86 33.56
CA GLU A 609 -2.72 9.88 34.68
C GLU A 609 -2.10 9.37 35.97
N TRP A 610 -1.08 8.51 35.87
CA TRP A 610 -0.34 7.94 37.03
C TRP A 610 1.09 8.47 37.06
N GLU A 611 1.73 8.33 38.20
CA GLU A 611 3.13 8.75 38.34
C GLU A 611 4.04 7.93 37.45
N LYS A 612 3.88 6.60 37.46
CA LYS A 612 4.58 5.63 36.60
C LYS A 612 3.64 4.52 36.20
N GLY A 613 3.84 3.96 35.02
CA GLY A 613 3.22 2.74 34.52
C GLY A 613 4.26 1.64 34.36
N TYR A 614 3.85 0.38 34.38
CA TYR A 614 4.74 -0.77 34.26
C TYR A 614 4.30 -1.69 33.13
N CYS A 615 5.25 -2.08 32.27
CA CYS A 615 5.06 -3.11 31.27
C CYS A 615 5.94 -4.32 31.61
N TYR A 616 5.31 -5.40 32.04
CA TYR A 616 5.99 -6.64 32.43
C TYR A 616 6.23 -7.52 31.21
N VAL A 617 7.49 -7.81 30.89
CA VAL A 617 7.86 -8.68 29.79
C VAL A 617 8.04 -10.10 30.33
N VAL A 618 7.30 -11.05 29.75
CA VAL A 618 7.27 -12.46 30.18
C VAL A 618 7.55 -13.38 29.00
N ASN A 619 7.97 -14.62 29.24
CA ASN A 619 8.13 -15.65 28.22
C ASN A 619 7.13 -16.79 28.46
N LEU A 620 5.89 -16.61 27.98
CA LEU A 620 4.86 -17.65 27.98
C LEU A 620 5.15 -18.68 26.88
N ASP A 621 5.07 -19.95 27.19
CA ASP A 621 5.13 -21.02 26.20
C ASP A 621 3.83 -21.08 25.39
N GLU A 622 3.85 -20.53 24.20
CA GLU A 622 2.72 -20.58 23.23
C GLU A 622 2.91 -21.71 22.20
N GLY A 623 3.86 -22.63 22.43
CA GLY A 623 4.23 -23.67 21.47
C GLY A 623 4.98 -23.12 20.25
N SER A 624 5.11 -23.94 19.19
CA SER A 624 5.95 -23.62 18.03
C SER A 624 5.55 -22.35 17.28
N TYR A 625 6.50 -21.47 17.00
CA TYR A 625 6.37 -20.28 16.15
C TYR A 625 6.76 -20.52 14.67
N LYS A 626 6.69 -21.76 14.20
CA LYS A 626 7.16 -22.17 12.87
C LYS A 626 6.68 -21.25 11.71
N ASN A 627 5.49 -20.67 11.84
CA ASN A 627 4.90 -19.75 10.85
C ASN A 627 4.99 -18.27 11.30
N MET A 628 5.74 -17.96 12.33
CA MET A 628 5.92 -16.61 12.90
C MET A 628 7.41 -16.36 13.16
N LEU A 629 8.23 -16.59 12.13
CA LEU A 629 9.70 -16.54 12.21
C LEU A 629 10.21 -15.21 12.78
N GLU A 630 9.63 -14.09 12.34
CA GLU A 630 10.02 -12.76 12.83
C GLU A 630 9.77 -12.59 14.33
N VAL A 631 8.70 -13.19 14.86
CA VAL A 631 8.39 -13.16 16.32
C VAL A 631 9.35 -14.02 17.09
N ASP A 632 9.66 -15.21 16.59
CA ASP A 632 10.57 -16.17 17.25
C ASP A 632 11.99 -15.61 17.35
N ILE A 633 12.56 -15.19 16.21
CA ILE A 633 13.90 -14.61 16.14
C ILE A 633 13.95 -13.28 16.88
N GLY A 634 12.94 -12.41 16.70
CA GLY A 634 12.87 -11.13 17.37
C GLY A 634 12.81 -11.27 18.88
N GLY A 635 12.03 -12.22 19.39
CA GLY A 635 11.97 -12.52 20.83
C GLY A 635 13.29 -13.05 21.38
N LYS A 636 14.00 -13.88 20.60
CA LYS A 636 15.33 -14.37 20.97
C LYS A 636 16.33 -13.22 21.14
N HIS A 637 16.43 -12.33 20.16
CA HIS A 637 17.32 -11.17 20.23
C HIS A 637 16.92 -10.19 21.32
N SER A 638 15.63 -9.94 21.54
CA SER A 638 15.15 -9.09 22.65
C SER A 638 15.57 -9.64 24.00
N ASN A 639 15.38 -10.94 24.22
CA ASN A 639 15.72 -11.59 25.51
C ASN A 639 17.22 -11.73 25.72
N LEU A 640 17.91 -12.44 24.79
CA LEU A 640 19.30 -12.89 25.03
C LEU A 640 20.31 -11.75 24.88
N GLU A 641 19.99 -10.69 24.19
CA GLU A 641 20.94 -9.66 23.85
C GLU A 641 20.58 -8.32 24.50
N ILE A 642 19.35 -7.86 24.35
CA ILE A 642 18.99 -6.52 24.83
C ILE A 642 18.67 -6.50 26.31
N PHE A 643 17.78 -7.35 26.80
CA PHE A 643 17.49 -7.36 28.25
C PHE A 643 18.68 -7.81 29.08
N CYS A 644 19.55 -8.70 28.56
CA CYS A 644 20.77 -9.11 29.25
C CYS A 644 21.86 -8.03 29.24
N ASP A 645 22.03 -7.31 28.10
CA ASP A 645 23.13 -6.35 27.96
C ASP A 645 22.80 -4.97 28.56
N TYR A 646 21.56 -4.52 28.41
CA TYR A 646 21.07 -3.17 28.79
C TYR A 646 20.23 -3.16 30.08
N GLY A 647 19.71 -4.32 30.51
CA GLY A 647 18.78 -4.41 31.64
C GLY A 647 17.42 -3.76 31.35
N GLU A 648 16.52 -3.84 32.34
CA GLU A 648 15.12 -3.34 32.17
C GLU A 648 15.00 -1.81 32.07
N GLU A 649 15.96 -1.04 32.58
CA GLU A 649 15.91 0.43 32.62
C GLU A 649 16.29 1.08 31.29
N GLU A 650 17.16 0.44 30.50
CA GLU A 650 17.73 0.97 29.27
C GLU A 650 17.34 0.15 28.02
N ALA A 651 16.58 -0.96 28.16
CA ALA A 651 16.18 -1.80 27.03
C ALA A 651 15.32 -1.07 25.99
N ASP A 652 14.68 0.03 26.34
CA ASP A 652 13.91 0.91 25.44
C ASP A 652 14.68 2.17 25.01
N SER A 653 15.99 2.26 25.31
CA SER A 653 16.84 3.36 24.85
C SER A 653 17.04 3.31 23.34
N GLN A 654 17.38 4.43 22.73
CA GLN A 654 17.67 4.47 21.28
C GLN A 654 18.88 3.61 20.93
N GLU A 655 19.88 3.58 21.78
CA GLU A 655 21.08 2.76 21.61
C GLU A 655 20.74 1.27 21.63
N ALA A 656 19.97 0.80 22.62
CA ALA A 656 19.52 -0.58 22.72
C ALA A 656 18.67 -1.00 21.52
N VAL A 657 17.74 -0.12 21.08
CA VAL A 657 16.91 -0.36 19.91
C VAL A 657 17.73 -0.44 18.64
N GLY A 658 18.69 0.47 18.45
CA GLY A 658 19.60 0.46 17.29
C GLY A 658 20.41 -0.83 17.21
N GLU A 659 20.99 -1.25 18.35
CA GLU A 659 21.74 -2.49 18.45
C GLU A 659 20.87 -3.72 18.23
N TYR A 660 19.64 -3.73 18.76
CA TYR A 660 18.66 -4.78 18.50
C TYR A 660 18.42 -4.97 17.00
N PHE A 661 18.10 -3.90 16.27
CA PHE A 661 17.82 -4.00 14.84
C PHE A 661 19.06 -4.40 14.03
N GLN A 662 20.24 -3.93 14.41
CA GLN A 662 21.48 -4.36 13.77
C GLN A 662 21.64 -5.89 13.89
N ARG A 663 21.56 -6.44 15.09
CA ARG A 663 21.71 -7.89 15.37
C ARG A 663 20.59 -8.69 14.70
N TYR A 664 19.34 -8.18 14.77
CA TYR A 664 18.17 -8.80 14.16
C TYR A 664 18.33 -8.95 12.64
N PHE A 665 18.75 -7.88 11.93
CA PHE A 665 18.97 -7.96 10.48
C PHE A 665 20.24 -8.70 10.10
N GLU A 666 21.17 -8.92 11.03
CA GLU A 666 22.35 -9.77 10.84
C GLU A 666 22.08 -11.27 11.04
N ASP A 667 20.96 -11.65 11.66
CA ASP A 667 20.56 -13.05 11.79
C ASP A 667 20.44 -13.75 10.43
N GLY A 668 20.93 -14.99 10.37
CA GLY A 668 21.04 -15.73 9.11
C GLY A 668 19.70 -16.04 8.43
N GLU A 669 18.64 -16.28 9.21
CA GLU A 669 17.29 -16.54 8.67
C GLU A 669 16.64 -15.25 8.20
N ILE A 670 16.78 -14.16 8.96
CA ILE A 670 16.28 -12.82 8.57
C ILE A 670 16.97 -12.34 7.29
N ARG A 671 18.30 -12.49 7.19
CA ARG A 671 19.04 -12.13 5.96
C ARG A 671 18.55 -12.87 4.71
N ARG A 672 18.13 -14.14 4.86
CA ARG A 672 17.55 -14.89 3.73
C ARG A 672 16.23 -14.31 3.29
N GLN A 673 15.42 -13.78 4.21
CA GLN A 673 14.14 -13.18 3.89
C GLN A 673 14.28 -11.81 3.17
N LEU A 674 15.27 -11.01 3.49
CA LEU A 674 15.46 -9.65 2.95
C LEU A 674 15.47 -9.55 1.41
N VAL A 675 15.89 -10.60 0.69
CA VAL A 675 15.90 -10.63 -0.78
C VAL A 675 14.56 -11.08 -1.38
N TYR A 676 13.57 -11.36 -0.56
CA TYR A 676 12.28 -11.95 -0.94
C TYR A 676 12.47 -13.29 -1.68
N PRO A 677 12.84 -14.38 -0.99
CA PRO A 677 13.09 -15.67 -1.60
C PRO A 677 11.81 -16.28 -2.17
N LEU A 678 11.93 -17.01 -3.28
CA LEU A 678 10.87 -17.83 -3.85
C LEU A 678 11.08 -19.29 -3.42
N GLU A 679 10.17 -19.83 -2.59
CA GLU A 679 10.33 -21.13 -1.92
C GLU A 679 10.59 -22.30 -2.88
N HIS A 680 10.04 -22.25 -4.09
CA HIS A 680 10.12 -23.34 -5.07
C HIS A 680 11.17 -23.12 -6.16
N LYS A 681 11.94 -22.01 -6.09
CA LYS A 681 12.92 -21.64 -7.12
C LYS A 681 14.19 -21.12 -6.44
N LYS A 682 15.37 -21.41 -7.02
CA LYS A 682 16.64 -20.80 -6.57
C LYS A 682 16.74 -19.31 -7.01
N GLN A 683 15.63 -18.58 -6.94
CA GLN A 683 15.48 -17.19 -7.34
C GLN A 683 14.86 -16.36 -6.21
N ASN A 684 14.89 -15.05 -6.34
CA ASN A 684 14.23 -14.12 -5.44
C ASN A 684 13.66 -12.92 -6.24
N ILE A 685 12.67 -12.24 -5.68
CA ILE A 685 11.98 -11.14 -6.38
C ILE A 685 12.93 -9.99 -6.69
N TYR A 686 13.83 -9.64 -5.77
CA TYR A 686 14.80 -8.56 -6.01
C TYR A 686 15.64 -8.82 -7.27
N LYS A 687 16.12 -10.06 -7.44
CA LYS A 687 16.90 -10.47 -8.60
C LYS A 687 16.06 -10.49 -9.89
N LEU A 688 14.82 -10.97 -9.85
CA LEU A 688 13.92 -10.99 -11.01
C LEU A 688 13.65 -9.58 -11.55
N LEU A 689 13.59 -8.58 -10.68
CA LEU A 689 13.34 -7.18 -11.05
C LEU A 689 14.62 -6.40 -11.39
N SER A 690 15.79 -6.99 -11.25
CA SER A 690 17.05 -6.35 -11.60
C SER A 690 17.41 -6.60 -13.06
N VAL A 691 17.91 -5.59 -13.75
CA VAL A 691 18.58 -5.77 -15.05
C VAL A 691 19.92 -6.44 -14.77
N ASN A 692 19.94 -7.76 -14.78
CA ASN A 692 21.09 -8.55 -14.38
C ASN A 692 21.41 -9.63 -15.43
N PRO A 693 22.67 -9.75 -15.92
CA PRO A 693 23.06 -10.84 -16.80
C PRO A 693 22.75 -12.24 -16.27
N ASP A 694 22.74 -12.41 -14.94
CA ASP A 694 22.38 -13.67 -14.30
C ASP A 694 20.89 -14.04 -14.45
N ASN A 695 20.04 -13.14 -14.91
CA ASN A 695 18.63 -13.42 -15.24
C ASN A 695 18.50 -14.16 -16.57
N GLN A 696 19.52 -14.21 -17.39
CA GLN A 696 19.55 -15.02 -18.63
C GLN A 696 19.43 -16.50 -18.26
N ARG A 697 18.31 -17.10 -18.62
CA ARG A 697 18.03 -18.52 -18.28
C ARG A 697 18.70 -19.53 -19.22
N ALA A 698 19.03 -19.15 -20.45
CA ALA A 698 19.48 -20.11 -21.47
C ALA A 698 20.56 -19.59 -22.42
N SER A 699 21.04 -18.36 -22.27
CA SER A 699 21.92 -17.81 -23.31
C SER A 699 23.38 -18.16 -23.08
N ASN A 700 23.86 -19.16 -23.80
CA ASN A 700 25.25 -19.32 -24.18
C ASN A 700 25.69 -18.28 -25.25
N SER A 701 24.85 -17.28 -25.60
CA SER A 701 25.12 -16.27 -26.57
C SER A 701 26.10 -15.25 -25.98
N ARG A 702 27.19 -15.04 -26.69
CA ARG A 702 28.19 -14.00 -26.43
C ARG A 702 27.48 -12.64 -26.44
N GLU A 703 27.93 -11.68 -25.66
CA GLU A 703 27.38 -10.31 -25.52
C GLU A 703 27.03 -9.61 -26.86
N LYS A 704 27.64 -10.03 -27.97
CA LYS A 704 27.41 -9.48 -29.31
C LYS A 704 26.09 -9.89 -29.97
N ASP A 705 25.41 -10.95 -29.45
CA ASP A 705 24.22 -11.51 -30.09
C ASP A 705 22.95 -11.27 -29.23
N ARG A 706 22.99 -10.34 -28.27
CA ARG A 706 21.82 -10.00 -27.47
C ARG A 706 20.74 -9.35 -28.34
N GLN A 707 19.61 -10.03 -28.46
CA GLN A 707 18.42 -9.51 -29.12
C GLN A 707 17.62 -8.52 -28.27
N TRP A 708 17.89 -8.47 -26.94
CA TRP A 708 17.16 -7.65 -25.97
C TRP A 708 18.05 -7.30 -24.78
N GLU A 709 18.06 -6.04 -24.37
CA GLU A 709 18.94 -5.54 -23.28
C GLU A 709 18.27 -5.62 -21.90
N LEU A 710 16.95 -5.40 -21.82
CA LEU A 710 16.19 -5.46 -20.58
C LEU A 710 15.92 -6.92 -20.18
N MET A 711 16.53 -7.39 -19.09
CA MET A 711 16.39 -8.76 -18.58
C MET A 711 15.57 -8.78 -17.28
N ILE A 712 14.33 -8.30 -17.36
CA ILE A 712 13.43 -8.10 -16.21
C ILE A 712 12.27 -9.09 -16.31
N HIS A 713 11.98 -9.78 -15.21
CA HIS A 713 10.87 -10.73 -15.11
C HIS A 713 9.68 -10.09 -14.36
N PHE A 714 8.96 -9.19 -15.04
CA PHE A 714 7.85 -8.43 -14.45
C PHE A 714 6.68 -9.30 -14.00
N ARG A 715 6.28 -10.25 -14.87
CA ARG A 715 5.11 -11.11 -14.61
C ARG A 715 5.43 -12.10 -13.51
N GLU A 716 6.55 -12.82 -13.60
CA GLU A 716 6.96 -13.77 -12.59
C GLU A 716 7.13 -13.11 -11.22
N ALA A 717 7.78 -11.95 -11.18
CA ALA A 717 7.94 -11.20 -9.94
C ALA A 717 6.59 -10.80 -9.34
N SER A 718 5.68 -10.23 -10.13
CA SER A 718 4.38 -9.77 -9.64
C SER A 718 3.42 -10.91 -9.29
N ASP A 719 3.48 -12.06 -9.95
CA ASP A 719 2.66 -13.23 -9.63
C ASP A 719 3.07 -13.88 -8.29
N ASN A 720 4.33 -13.72 -7.90
CA ASN A 720 4.87 -14.23 -6.64
C ASN A 720 4.99 -13.17 -5.54
N PHE A 721 4.64 -11.91 -5.83
CA PHE A 721 4.71 -10.84 -4.86
C PHE A 721 3.43 -10.75 -4.03
N ALA A 722 3.57 -10.78 -2.71
CA ALA A 722 2.54 -10.45 -1.76
C ALA A 722 3.18 -9.83 -0.51
N VAL A 723 2.77 -8.64 -0.13
CA VAL A 723 3.31 -7.95 1.07
C VAL A 723 3.01 -8.78 2.32
N ILE A 724 1.79 -9.25 2.43
CA ILE A 724 1.34 -10.18 3.46
C ILE A 724 1.02 -11.48 2.73
N GLU A 725 1.61 -12.59 3.14
CA GLU A 725 1.21 -13.89 2.63
C GLU A 725 -0.18 -14.22 3.15
N GLN A 726 -1.17 -13.79 2.42
CA GLN A 726 -2.55 -14.05 2.76
C GLN A 726 -3.01 -15.32 2.05
N ASP A 727 -2.74 -16.44 2.69
CA ASP A 727 -3.53 -17.65 2.47
C ASP A 727 -4.85 -17.52 3.27
N THR A 728 -5.46 -16.31 3.21
CA THR A 728 -6.72 -16.02 3.93
C THR A 728 -7.85 -15.77 2.94
N LYS A 729 -9.05 -16.17 3.33
CA LYS A 729 -10.30 -15.87 2.64
C LYS A 729 -11.20 -15.03 3.52
N THR A 730 -11.87 -14.08 2.91
CA THR A 730 -12.80 -13.21 3.61
C THR A 730 -14.14 -13.89 3.78
N VAL A 731 -14.63 -13.91 5.00
CA VAL A 731 -15.89 -14.56 5.39
C VAL A 731 -16.80 -13.56 6.06
N VAL A 732 -18.06 -13.47 5.62
CA VAL A 732 -19.09 -12.63 6.25
C VAL A 732 -19.61 -13.32 7.49
N VAL A 733 -19.73 -12.58 8.60
CA VAL A 733 -20.10 -13.14 9.90
C VAL A 733 -21.45 -12.60 10.41
N PRO A 734 -22.21 -13.40 11.16
CA PRO A 734 -23.55 -13.06 11.64
C PRO A 734 -23.51 -12.15 12.88
N TYR A 735 -22.98 -10.94 12.75
CA TYR A 735 -22.95 -9.96 13.82
C TYR A 735 -23.93 -8.82 13.57
N LYS A 736 -24.89 -8.59 14.47
CA LYS A 736 -25.89 -7.50 14.38
C LYS A 736 -26.54 -7.43 12.98
N SER A 737 -26.36 -6.31 12.27
CA SER A 737 -26.88 -6.13 10.90
C SER A 737 -26.24 -7.07 9.87
N GLY A 738 -25.12 -7.69 10.19
CA GLY A 738 -24.48 -8.72 9.37
C GLY A 738 -25.40 -9.91 9.08
N ILE A 739 -26.28 -10.27 10.04
CA ILE A 739 -27.29 -11.35 9.84
C ILE A 739 -28.19 -11.02 8.64
N LYS A 740 -28.74 -9.80 8.61
CA LYS A 740 -29.61 -9.36 7.51
C LYS A 740 -28.86 -9.27 6.18
N ILE A 741 -27.60 -8.84 6.21
CA ILE A 741 -26.75 -8.80 5.03
C ILE A 741 -26.48 -10.21 4.50
N MET A 742 -26.30 -11.20 5.36
CA MET A 742 -26.14 -12.60 4.95
C MET A 742 -27.40 -13.15 4.29
N GLU A 743 -28.59 -12.85 4.80
CA GLU A 743 -29.87 -13.20 4.15
C GLU A 743 -29.98 -12.57 2.75
N GLU A 744 -29.55 -11.32 2.59
CA GLU A 744 -29.50 -10.64 1.30
C GLU A 744 -28.47 -11.30 0.36
N ILE A 745 -27.29 -11.73 0.86
CA ILE A 745 -26.28 -12.47 0.09
C ILE A 745 -26.84 -13.80 -0.41
N GLU A 746 -27.56 -14.55 0.44
CA GLU A 746 -28.17 -15.85 0.07
C GLU A 746 -29.22 -15.68 -1.03
N ALA A 747 -29.93 -14.55 -1.06
CA ALA A 747 -30.94 -14.23 -2.07
C ALA A 747 -30.35 -13.86 -3.44
N VAL A 748 -29.06 -13.55 -3.54
CA VAL A 748 -28.41 -13.16 -4.80
C VAL A 748 -28.34 -14.33 -5.76
N ASN A 749 -28.77 -14.08 -7.00
CA ASN A 749 -28.83 -15.08 -8.07
C ASN A 749 -28.41 -14.46 -9.43
N VAL A 750 -28.60 -15.21 -10.51
CA VAL A 750 -28.23 -14.81 -11.87
C VAL A 750 -28.96 -13.54 -12.35
N TYR A 751 -30.13 -13.25 -11.81
CA TYR A 751 -30.97 -12.11 -12.19
C TYR A 751 -30.70 -10.85 -11.39
N THR A 752 -29.90 -10.93 -10.31
CA THR A 752 -29.53 -9.78 -9.50
C THR A 752 -28.63 -8.85 -10.30
N SER A 753 -29.00 -7.57 -10.40
CA SER A 753 -28.25 -6.57 -11.16
C SER A 753 -26.84 -6.35 -10.60
N LEU A 754 -25.92 -5.87 -11.43
CA LEU A 754 -24.54 -5.58 -11.01
C LEU A 754 -24.51 -4.45 -9.96
N GLU A 755 -25.40 -3.48 -10.07
CA GLU A 755 -25.54 -2.36 -9.12
C GLU A 755 -25.98 -2.86 -7.73
N GLU A 756 -26.99 -3.73 -7.67
CA GLU A 756 -27.42 -4.37 -6.40
C GLU A 756 -26.30 -5.19 -5.77
N LYS A 757 -25.58 -5.98 -6.56
CA LYS A 757 -24.41 -6.74 -6.09
C LYS A 757 -23.35 -5.82 -5.50
N ARG A 758 -23.01 -4.72 -6.17
CA ARG A 758 -22.02 -3.73 -5.68
C ARG A 758 -22.48 -3.04 -4.40
N ALA A 759 -23.73 -2.60 -4.35
CA ALA A 759 -24.30 -1.96 -3.15
C ALA A 759 -24.27 -2.92 -1.94
N LEU A 760 -24.55 -4.19 -2.17
CA LEU A 760 -24.48 -5.22 -1.13
C LEU A 760 -23.05 -5.45 -0.66
N LEU A 761 -22.10 -5.60 -1.59
CA LEU A 761 -20.68 -5.76 -1.30
C LEU A 761 -20.07 -4.59 -0.51
N ALA A 762 -20.51 -3.36 -0.79
CA ALA A 762 -20.08 -2.19 -0.02
C ALA A 762 -20.51 -2.26 1.46
N ARG A 763 -21.69 -2.85 1.75
CA ARG A 763 -22.23 -2.99 3.10
C ARG A 763 -21.62 -4.17 3.88
N VAL A 764 -21.10 -5.16 3.17
CA VAL A 764 -20.47 -6.37 3.74
C VAL A 764 -19.19 -6.05 4.53
N LYS A 765 -18.45 -5.02 4.16
CA LYS A 765 -17.11 -4.68 4.69
C LYS A 765 -17.01 -4.67 6.21
N ASP A 766 -18.00 -4.14 6.90
CA ASP A 766 -18.04 -4.05 8.37
C ASP A 766 -18.25 -5.39 9.09
N TYR A 767 -18.70 -6.39 8.35
CA TYR A 767 -19.12 -7.69 8.89
C TYR A 767 -18.28 -8.85 8.38
N THR A 768 -17.03 -8.60 8.01
CA THR A 768 -16.12 -9.61 7.48
C THR A 768 -14.98 -9.93 8.43
N VAL A 769 -14.51 -11.18 8.38
CA VAL A 769 -13.30 -11.66 9.06
C VAL A 769 -12.45 -12.42 8.05
N ASN A 770 -11.14 -12.21 8.07
CA ASN A 770 -10.19 -12.96 7.25
C ASN A 770 -9.79 -14.24 7.98
N LEU A 771 -10.05 -15.40 7.38
CA LEU A 771 -9.69 -16.71 7.90
C LEU A 771 -8.59 -17.33 7.04
N TYR A 772 -7.60 -17.97 7.66
CA TYR A 772 -6.60 -18.73 6.94
C TYR A 772 -7.26 -19.89 6.18
N GLN A 773 -6.70 -20.30 5.06
CA GLN A 773 -7.27 -21.33 4.21
C GLN A 773 -7.48 -22.65 4.96
N TYR A 774 -6.55 -23.02 5.87
CA TYR A 774 -6.72 -24.21 6.70
C TYR A 774 -7.91 -24.09 7.68
N GLN A 775 -8.18 -22.89 8.21
CA GLN A 775 -9.34 -22.64 9.09
C GLN A 775 -10.63 -22.68 8.31
N LEU A 776 -10.64 -22.04 7.13
CA LEU A 776 -11.80 -22.08 6.23
C LEU A 776 -12.14 -23.52 5.83
N LYS A 777 -11.12 -24.32 5.47
CA LYS A 777 -11.31 -25.72 5.10
C LYS A 777 -11.88 -26.56 6.24
N GLN A 778 -11.41 -26.34 7.47
CA GLN A 778 -11.96 -26.99 8.65
C GLN A 778 -13.45 -26.63 8.85
N LEU A 779 -13.79 -25.36 8.77
CA LEU A 779 -15.18 -24.88 8.89
C LEU A 779 -16.05 -25.35 7.71
N GLU A 780 -15.50 -25.55 6.53
CA GLU A 780 -16.18 -26.12 5.36
C GLU A 780 -16.48 -27.62 5.57
N GLU A 781 -15.54 -28.38 6.11
CA GLU A 781 -15.71 -29.80 6.47
C GLU A 781 -16.80 -29.98 7.57
N GLU A 782 -16.93 -29.01 8.48
CA GLU A 782 -17.99 -28.97 9.51
C GLU A 782 -19.33 -28.43 8.98
N GLY A 783 -19.40 -27.98 7.71
CA GLY A 783 -20.59 -27.36 7.13
C GLY A 783 -20.91 -25.97 7.72
N ALA A 784 -19.94 -25.33 8.37
CA ALA A 784 -20.07 -24.06 9.05
C ALA A 784 -19.98 -22.85 8.12
N VAL A 785 -19.47 -23.00 6.93
CA VAL A 785 -19.34 -21.91 5.93
C VAL A 785 -19.99 -22.31 4.61
N GLN A 786 -20.56 -21.32 3.93
CA GLN A 786 -21.19 -21.48 2.63
C GLN A 786 -20.69 -20.42 1.67
N LYS A 787 -20.43 -20.77 0.41
CA LYS A 787 -20.01 -19.84 -0.63
C LYS A 787 -21.19 -19.46 -1.52
N ASN A 788 -21.46 -18.15 -1.69
CA ASN A 788 -22.34 -17.68 -2.74
C ASN A 788 -21.55 -17.55 -4.05
N GLU A 789 -21.82 -18.40 -5.03
CA GLU A 789 -21.10 -18.48 -6.30
C GLU A 789 -21.30 -17.24 -7.19
N TYR A 790 -22.42 -16.51 -7.04
CA TYR A 790 -22.72 -15.31 -7.84
C TYR A 790 -21.99 -14.06 -7.36
N LEU A 791 -21.58 -14.05 -6.08
CA LEU A 791 -20.80 -12.96 -5.46
C LEU A 791 -19.37 -13.36 -5.17
N GLY A 792 -19.04 -14.66 -5.18
CA GLY A 792 -17.74 -15.18 -4.74
C GLY A 792 -17.48 -15.05 -3.23
N VAL A 793 -18.51 -14.77 -2.42
CA VAL A 793 -18.39 -14.43 -1.00
C VAL A 793 -18.72 -15.64 -0.14
N TRP A 794 -17.93 -15.85 0.92
CA TRP A 794 -18.20 -16.85 1.96
C TRP A 794 -19.04 -16.25 3.08
N THR A 795 -19.96 -17.02 3.63
CA THR A 795 -20.76 -16.70 4.81
C THR A 795 -20.54 -17.72 5.91
N LEU A 796 -20.54 -17.29 7.18
CA LEU A 796 -20.33 -18.13 8.36
C LEU A 796 -21.66 -18.40 9.06
N GLY A 797 -21.95 -19.65 9.41
CA GLY A 797 -23.14 -20.03 10.17
C GLY A 797 -23.23 -19.35 11.54
N SER A 798 -24.45 -19.04 11.99
CA SER A 798 -24.70 -18.27 13.21
C SER A 798 -24.13 -18.92 14.50
N GLY A 799 -23.99 -20.23 14.53
CA GLY A 799 -23.41 -20.95 15.67
C GLY A 799 -21.87 -20.86 15.79
N TYR A 800 -21.20 -20.29 14.83
CA TYR A 800 -19.74 -20.21 14.76
C TYR A 800 -19.18 -18.77 14.95
N TYR A 801 -20.02 -17.84 15.35
CA TYR A 801 -19.62 -16.49 15.69
C TYR A 801 -20.25 -16.03 17.00
N ASP A 802 -19.41 -15.53 17.90
CA ASP A 802 -19.81 -14.99 19.19
C ASP A 802 -19.35 -13.54 19.34
N GLY A 803 -20.19 -12.69 19.95
CA GLY A 803 -19.89 -11.25 20.13
C GLY A 803 -18.74 -10.95 21.09
N GLU A 804 -18.34 -11.89 21.95
CA GLU A 804 -17.27 -11.77 22.93
C GLU A 804 -16.02 -12.58 22.59
N ARG A 805 -16.12 -13.57 21.69
CA ARG A 805 -15.02 -14.48 21.28
C ARG A 805 -14.63 -14.33 19.80
N GLY A 806 -15.52 -13.77 18.98
CA GLY A 806 -15.36 -13.67 17.53
C GLY A 806 -15.64 -15.00 16.82
N VAL A 807 -14.91 -15.30 15.74
CA VAL A 807 -15.03 -16.58 15.02
C VAL A 807 -14.51 -17.73 15.88
N MET A 808 -15.33 -18.76 16.05
CA MET A 808 -15.04 -19.97 16.82
C MET A 808 -14.72 -21.14 15.88
N GLN A 809 -13.99 -22.13 16.40
CA GLN A 809 -13.65 -23.38 15.69
C GLN A 809 -14.68 -24.50 15.92
N GLN A 810 -15.54 -24.36 16.95
CA GLN A 810 -16.62 -25.29 17.28
C GLN A 810 -17.93 -24.52 17.46
N SER A 811 -19.06 -25.17 17.18
CA SER A 811 -20.38 -24.52 17.32
C SER A 811 -20.72 -24.30 18.80
N THR A 812 -21.27 -23.14 19.14
CA THR A 812 -21.86 -22.87 20.47
C THR A 812 -22.95 -23.86 20.84
N ALA A 813 -23.63 -24.51 19.87
CA ALA A 813 -24.63 -25.52 20.10
C ALA A 813 -24.06 -26.79 20.75
N GLU A 814 -22.77 -27.11 20.49
CA GLU A 814 -22.09 -28.27 21.10
C GLU A 814 -21.68 -27.99 22.56
N GLU A 815 -21.34 -26.74 22.92
CA GLU A 815 -21.04 -26.37 24.32
C GLU A 815 -22.23 -26.49 25.27
N PHE A 816 -23.46 -26.41 24.75
CA PHE A 816 -24.68 -26.60 25.57
C PHE A 816 -25.12 -28.07 25.68
N MET A 817 -24.48 -28.99 24.94
CA MET A 817 -24.78 -30.44 24.99
C MET A 817 -23.75 -31.25 25.80
N LEU A 818 -22.69 -30.63 26.29
CA LEU A 818 -21.69 -31.17 27.22
C LEU A 818 -21.88 -30.59 28.62
#